data_0290bf85f9f8db632deabdee963b478c
#
_entry.id   0290bf85f9f8db632deabdee963b478c
#
_cell.length_a   1.000
_cell.length_b   1.000
_cell.length_c   1.000
_cell.angle_alpha   90.00
_cell.angle_beta   90.00
_cell.angle_gamma   90.00
#
_symmetry.space_group_name_H-M   'P 1'
#
loop_
_entity.id
_entity.type
_entity.pdbx_description
1 polymer ?
#
loop_
_entity_poly.entity_id
_entity_poly.type
_entity_poly.pdbx_seq_one_letter_code
_entity_poly.pdbx_strand_id
1 'polypeptide(L)'
;MRLLILPLLLCAALGAQAEDIVRVGKGSYTTKLPAGAKAPQAAIYRTANVKGPMPTNDWWSSLAWKPFGDALFPHPLAVKAEPGGLRVAYPGANITANKSGIFGAMPGKPDDFTIGHSAVAAFPEARVDGYSDWFVDLLFADGAKTLRTSFGHGSPFVYVTIEGGDVTLDFGKAAPKVWSGTAQDAVLGITIGNRHYGLFAPTGSTWSYLAQSKWTVNAKGKGYFSVAVLPTPNSGLFGVYRKIGFTPVVGTQVEWKVDTKGPLPSASITTLRPQLKRTEGDPSQARAIGGDPLKAVLGRYPHHRRPFREKGAEYPFTREESNFATVRGEMDLVIGDLPRITSTEFVGSLPSLLIPRGNAKTEIGKLLAADLADKPQLLGDTYWLGKQLGKWATLLPIAEQLGDQAAAAELTRRIKTALENFFTATDANGAPKAAKDGVFYYDANWGTLIGYPASFGSDVELNDHHFHYGYFIRAAAEIARREPAWAKDWGGMVSLLVRDIATADRKDPMFPFLRNFDPYAGHSWASGHAKFGDGNNNESSSEAVNAWYGLILWAEATGDAALRDLGVWLYSTEIAAIEDYWFNVHGDLWPKEYTPSVVTMVWGGKGANATWFSGNPEAVHGINWLPFTPASLYLGRYPEYCAKNYAALVAENKEADAKKPPKPGTLVGQWDQWADLVWMYRALSDPADALAQFEARPAGFKPEAGNSLAFTYLWLSTLAEYGQVDRAVTADTPFYAVFTKAGKRTHVAYNSGDKPRTVTFSDGVSVPCPPRSYGVK
;
A
#
# COMPACT_ATOMS: atom_id res chain seq x y z
N MET A 1 -60.85 19.92 53.29
CA MET A 1 -59.40 19.85 53.49
C MET A 1 -58.99 18.42 53.13
N ARG A 2 -58.58 18.19 51.89
CA ARG A 2 -58.05 16.90 51.44
C ARG A 2 -56.63 17.14 50.96
N LEU A 3 -55.64 16.54 51.65
CA LEU A 3 -54.24 16.54 51.26
C LEU A 3 -54.07 15.59 50.06
N LEU A 4 -53.51 16.13 48.97
CA LEU A 4 -52.97 15.35 47.86
C LEU A 4 -51.50 15.06 48.15
N ILE A 5 -51.16 13.80 48.28
CA ILE A 5 -49.78 13.28 48.33
C ILE A 5 -49.37 12.97 46.89
N LEU A 6 -48.38 13.70 46.36
CA LEU A 6 -47.70 13.42 45.08
C LEU A 6 -46.62 12.35 45.32
N PRO A 7 -46.52 11.30 44.55
CA PRO A 7 -45.36 10.40 44.60
C PRO A 7 -44.20 11.00 43.80
N LEU A 8 -43.03 11.17 44.45
CA LEU A 8 -41.75 11.42 43.79
C LEU A 8 -41.38 10.17 42.94
N LEU A 9 -41.40 10.28 41.63
CA LEU A 9 -40.76 9.32 40.75
C LEU A 9 -39.25 9.56 40.80
N LEU A 10 -38.54 8.66 41.45
CA LEU A 10 -37.09 8.52 41.39
C LEU A 10 -36.76 7.92 40.01
N CYS A 11 -36.39 8.76 39.02
CA CYS A 11 -35.76 8.29 37.80
C CYS A 11 -34.34 7.83 38.14
N ALA A 12 -34.17 6.54 38.42
CA ALA A 12 -32.85 5.90 38.37
C ALA A 12 -32.35 5.98 36.91
N ALA A 13 -31.38 6.81 36.69
CA ALA A 13 -30.57 6.78 35.47
C ALA A 13 -29.78 5.47 35.50
N LEU A 14 -30.33 4.43 34.90
CA LEU A 14 -29.57 3.25 34.47
C LEU A 14 -28.57 3.77 33.40
N GLY A 15 -27.35 4.03 33.83
CA GLY A 15 -26.24 4.15 32.92
C GLY A 15 -26.15 2.84 32.15
N ALA A 16 -26.45 2.88 30.86
CA ALA A 16 -26.19 1.76 29.99
C ALA A 16 -24.67 1.52 30.04
N GLN A 17 -24.21 0.51 30.76
CA GLN A 17 -22.88 -0.05 30.57
C GLN A 17 -22.85 -0.50 29.11
N ALA A 18 -21.97 0.06 28.31
CA ALA A 18 -21.73 -0.42 26.97
C ALA A 18 -21.42 -1.92 27.08
N GLU A 19 -22.17 -2.74 26.36
CA GLU A 19 -21.89 -4.17 26.32
C GLU A 19 -20.48 -4.36 25.75
N ASP A 20 -19.61 -5.08 26.48
CA ASP A 20 -18.23 -5.39 26.05
C ASP A 20 -18.20 -6.16 24.72
N ILE A 21 -19.32 -6.75 24.31
CA ILE A 21 -19.51 -7.54 23.09
C ILE A 21 -20.52 -6.86 22.19
N VAL A 22 -20.08 -6.50 21.01
CA VAL A 22 -20.90 -5.87 19.96
C VAL A 22 -21.33 -6.90 18.93
N ARG A 23 -22.64 -7.08 18.75
CA ARG A 23 -23.21 -8.01 17.76
C ARG A 23 -23.29 -7.36 16.38
N VAL A 24 -22.91 -8.12 15.34
CA VAL A 24 -22.93 -7.70 13.93
C VAL A 24 -23.47 -8.86 13.08
N GLY A 25 -24.76 -8.82 12.74
CA GLY A 25 -25.46 -9.96 12.17
C GLY A 25 -25.47 -11.16 13.12
N LYS A 26 -25.03 -12.31 12.67
CA LYS A 26 -24.79 -13.49 13.53
C LYS A 26 -23.42 -13.44 14.24
N GLY A 27 -22.52 -12.58 13.77
CA GLY A 27 -21.20 -12.41 14.36
C GLY A 27 -21.16 -11.42 15.51
N SER A 28 -19.97 -11.27 16.10
CA SER A 28 -19.68 -10.29 17.14
C SER A 28 -18.19 -10.06 17.29
N TYR A 29 -17.83 -8.88 17.81
CA TYR A 29 -16.48 -8.55 18.27
C TYR A 29 -16.53 -8.01 19.70
N THR A 30 -15.38 -7.91 20.35
CA THR A 30 -15.30 -7.31 21.69
C THR A 30 -14.67 -5.93 21.65
N THR A 31 -15.13 -5.01 22.52
CA THR A 31 -14.53 -3.70 22.80
C THR A 31 -13.67 -3.71 24.07
N LYS A 32 -13.68 -4.84 24.80
CA LYS A 32 -12.80 -5.09 25.93
C LYS A 32 -11.66 -6.00 25.51
N LEU A 33 -10.45 -5.64 25.90
CA LEU A 33 -9.26 -6.41 25.58
C LEU A 33 -9.40 -7.86 26.07
N PRO A 34 -9.29 -8.86 25.19
CA PRO A 34 -9.44 -10.27 25.57
C PRO A 34 -8.38 -10.70 26.61
N ALA A 35 -8.73 -11.64 27.46
CA ALA A 35 -7.78 -12.19 28.42
C ALA A 35 -6.57 -12.79 27.71
N GLY A 36 -5.34 -12.39 28.12
CA GLY A 36 -4.10 -12.81 27.51
C GLY A 36 -3.69 -12.05 26.24
N ALA A 37 -4.49 -11.07 25.77
CA ALA A 37 -4.16 -10.20 24.65
C ALA A 37 -3.22 -9.06 25.06
N LYS A 38 -2.51 -8.53 24.05
CA LYS A 38 -1.78 -7.25 24.17
C LYS A 38 -2.42 -6.23 23.23
N ALA A 39 -2.34 -4.96 23.58
CA ALA A 39 -2.86 -3.86 22.78
C ALA A 39 -1.74 -2.90 22.37
N PRO A 40 -1.97 -2.04 21.38
CA PRO A 40 -1.06 -0.96 21.05
C PRO A 40 -0.87 0.00 22.24
N GLN A 41 0.18 0.82 22.18
CA GLN A 41 0.37 1.87 23.18
C GLN A 41 -0.84 2.81 23.26
N ALA A 42 -1.16 3.28 24.48
CA ALA A 42 -2.27 4.22 24.67
C ALA A 42 -1.95 5.65 24.21
N ALA A 43 -0.68 6.05 24.23
CA ALA A 43 -0.26 7.39 23.83
C ALA A 43 -0.27 7.55 22.31
N ILE A 44 -0.96 8.58 21.82
CA ILE A 44 -0.96 9.01 20.40
C ILE A 44 -0.51 10.48 20.36
N TYR A 45 0.54 10.76 19.59
CA TYR A 45 1.11 12.11 19.45
C TYR A 45 0.33 12.92 18.42
N ARG A 46 -0.87 13.37 18.80
CA ARG A 46 -1.75 14.23 17.98
C ARG A 46 -2.27 15.40 18.82
N THR A 47 -2.66 16.48 18.15
CA THR A 47 -3.35 17.61 18.77
C THR A 47 -4.86 17.35 18.85
N ALA A 48 -5.59 18.23 19.53
CA ALA A 48 -7.05 18.19 19.58
C ALA A 48 -7.75 18.46 18.23
N ASN A 49 -7.02 18.97 17.25
CA ASN A 49 -7.52 19.19 15.87
C ASN A 49 -7.73 17.86 15.14
N VAL A 50 -6.92 16.85 15.42
CA VAL A 50 -7.03 15.50 14.82
C VAL A 50 -7.96 14.66 15.67
N LYS A 51 -9.13 14.34 15.11
CA LYS A 51 -10.21 13.58 15.78
C LYS A 51 -10.46 12.27 15.04
N GLY A 52 -11.08 11.31 15.74
CA GLY A 52 -11.47 10.02 15.18
C GLY A 52 -10.32 9.00 15.15
N PRO A 53 -10.48 7.95 14.32
CA PRO A 53 -9.48 6.91 14.16
C PRO A 53 -8.18 7.49 13.61
N MET A 54 -7.04 6.96 14.10
CA MET A 54 -5.72 7.47 13.73
C MET A 54 -5.14 6.65 12.59
N PRO A 55 -4.70 7.27 11.47
CA PRO A 55 -3.99 6.55 10.42
C PRO A 55 -2.72 5.88 10.96
N THR A 56 -2.61 4.59 10.66
CA THR A 56 -1.42 3.76 10.83
C THR A 56 -1.09 3.13 9.47
N ASN A 57 0.02 2.44 9.34
CA ASN A 57 0.41 1.83 8.07
C ASN A 57 0.54 2.85 6.93
N ASP A 58 0.93 4.08 7.27
CA ASP A 58 1.15 5.16 6.33
C ASP A 58 2.64 5.56 6.36
N TRP A 59 3.13 6.28 5.35
CA TRP A 59 4.52 6.73 5.25
C TRP A 59 4.94 7.65 6.41
N TRP A 60 3.98 8.32 7.07
CA TRP A 60 4.23 9.26 8.17
C TRP A 60 3.81 8.75 9.55
N SER A 61 3.31 7.52 9.69
CA SER A 61 2.70 6.99 10.93
C SER A 61 3.60 7.11 12.16
N SER A 62 4.92 7.09 12.02
CA SER A 62 5.84 7.23 13.17
C SER A 62 5.64 8.52 13.97
N LEU A 63 5.10 9.58 13.34
CA LEU A 63 4.77 10.85 14.02
C LEU A 63 3.66 10.68 15.06
N ALA A 64 2.76 9.71 14.88
CA ALA A 64 1.70 9.42 15.83
C ALA A 64 2.17 8.48 16.97
N TRP A 65 3.24 7.72 16.75
CA TRP A 65 3.70 6.68 17.67
C TRP A 65 4.74 7.14 18.70
N LYS A 66 5.50 8.20 18.41
CA LYS A 66 6.53 8.69 19.33
C LYS A 66 6.77 10.19 19.14
N PRO A 67 7.33 10.89 20.18
CA PRO A 67 7.75 12.27 20.01
C PRO A 67 8.70 12.39 18.82
N PHE A 68 8.50 13.35 17.96
CA PHE A 68 9.33 13.63 16.78
C PHE A 68 9.34 12.56 15.68
N GLY A 69 8.66 11.40 15.83
CA GLY A 69 8.64 10.36 14.80
C GLY A 69 10.02 9.83 14.39
N ASP A 70 10.13 9.27 13.20
CA ASP A 70 11.37 8.85 12.51
C ASP A 70 11.55 9.63 11.21
N ALA A 71 12.57 9.27 10.41
CA ALA A 71 12.76 9.87 9.11
C ALA A 71 11.59 9.53 8.17
N LEU A 72 11.11 10.51 7.44
CA LEU A 72 10.00 10.44 6.50
C LEU A 72 10.47 10.79 5.10
N PHE A 73 9.91 10.12 4.10
CA PHE A 73 10.35 10.24 2.71
C PHE A 73 9.20 10.63 1.78
N PRO A 74 8.67 11.86 1.88
CA PRO A 74 7.61 12.34 0.99
C PRO A 74 8.05 12.53 -0.46
N HIS A 75 9.31 12.35 -0.77
CA HIS A 75 9.94 12.63 -2.07
C HIS A 75 9.36 13.85 -2.82
N PRO A 76 10.21 14.71 -3.40
CA PRO A 76 11.67 14.54 -3.47
C PRO A 76 12.40 14.79 -2.16
N LEU A 77 11.74 15.35 -1.16
CA LEU A 77 12.31 15.62 0.16
C LEU A 77 12.36 14.38 1.05
N ALA A 78 13.28 14.40 2.00
CA ALA A 78 13.21 13.64 3.24
C ALA A 78 13.17 14.63 4.41
N VAL A 79 12.36 14.32 5.42
CA VAL A 79 12.21 15.19 6.58
C VAL A 79 12.28 14.37 7.87
N LYS A 80 12.68 15.04 8.98
CA LYS A 80 12.65 14.44 10.31
C LYS A 80 12.37 15.53 11.35
N ALA A 81 11.37 15.28 12.19
CA ALA A 81 11.16 16.12 13.35
C ALA A 81 12.24 15.86 14.42
N GLU A 82 12.75 16.92 15.03
CA GLU A 82 13.75 16.89 16.08
C GLU A 82 13.43 18.01 17.11
N PRO A 83 14.03 18.00 18.32
CA PRO A 83 13.76 19.08 19.29
C PRO A 83 14.03 20.49 18.74
N GLY A 84 14.98 20.66 17.83
CA GLY A 84 15.29 21.95 17.17
C GLY A 84 14.28 22.39 16.10
N GLY A 85 13.30 21.55 15.74
CA GLY A 85 12.33 21.79 14.68
C GLY A 85 12.30 20.70 13.61
N LEU A 86 11.98 21.06 12.36
CA LEU A 86 11.92 20.13 11.23
C LEU A 86 13.22 20.16 10.45
N ARG A 87 13.93 19.04 10.44
CA ARG A 87 15.07 18.82 9.56
C ARG A 87 14.59 18.50 8.15
N VAL A 88 15.19 19.09 7.15
CA VAL A 88 14.88 18.95 5.73
C VAL A 88 16.12 18.53 4.96
N ALA A 89 15.99 17.56 4.06
CA ALA A 89 17.05 17.09 3.19
C ALA A 89 16.54 16.73 1.80
N TYR A 90 17.43 16.73 0.80
CA TYR A 90 17.20 16.15 -0.52
C TYR A 90 18.11 14.92 -0.72
N PRO A 91 17.62 13.71 -0.43
CA PRO A 91 18.42 12.49 -0.53
C PRO A 91 18.77 12.11 -1.98
N GLY A 92 17.99 12.56 -2.96
CA GLY A 92 18.20 12.26 -4.37
C GLY A 92 19.58 12.67 -4.93
N ALA A 93 20.21 13.68 -4.33
CA ALA A 93 21.57 14.10 -4.68
C ALA A 93 22.67 13.09 -4.30
N ASN A 94 22.36 12.10 -3.44
CA ASN A 94 23.32 11.16 -2.85
C ASN A 94 22.82 9.71 -2.88
N ILE A 95 22.03 9.33 -3.88
CA ILE A 95 21.60 7.95 -4.05
C ILE A 95 22.82 7.07 -4.35
N THR A 96 22.94 5.98 -3.62
CA THR A 96 23.97 4.95 -3.84
C THR A 96 23.29 3.60 -4.03
N ALA A 97 23.95 2.69 -4.73
CA ALA A 97 23.42 1.35 -4.95
C ALA A 97 24.54 0.31 -4.95
N ASN A 98 24.20 -0.90 -4.55
CA ASN A 98 25.01 -2.10 -4.67
C ASN A 98 24.08 -3.33 -4.66
N LYS A 99 24.63 -4.55 -4.68
CA LYS A 99 23.82 -5.77 -4.69
C LYS A 99 22.89 -5.96 -3.48
N SER A 100 23.07 -5.22 -2.39
CA SER A 100 22.21 -5.32 -1.20
C SER A 100 21.03 -4.35 -1.23
N GLY A 101 21.08 -3.32 -2.08
CA GLY A 101 19.99 -2.34 -2.18
C GLY A 101 20.35 -1.06 -2.91
N ILE A 102 19.31 -0.23 -3.05
CA ILE A 102 19.35 1.15 -3.54
C ILE A 102 19.08 2.02 -2.32
N PHE A 103 19.97 2.95 -1.99
CA PHE A 103 19.95 3.73 -0.76
C PHE A 103 19.84 5.22 -1.06
N GLY A 104 18.80 5.85 -0.54
CA GLY A 104 18.57 7.27 -0.53
C GLY A 104 18.12 7.69 0.86
N ALA A 105 18.79 7.18 1.88
CA ALA A 105 18.52 7.50 3.27
C ALA A 105 18.72 8.98 3.54
N MET A 106 18.07 9.48 4.60
CA MET A 106 18.25 10.85 5.04
C MET A 106 19.73 11.11 5.38
N PRO A 107 20.37 12.14 4.79
CA PRO A 107 21.78 12.43 5.03
C PRO A 107 22.10 12.58 6.51
N GLY A 108 23.31 12.23 6.89
CA GLY A 108 23.85 12.50 8.22
C GLY A 108 23.86 14.00 8.54
N LYS A 109 23.84 14.38 9.84
CA LYS A 109 24.09 15.78 10.20
C LYS A 109 25.52 16.14 9.79
N PRO A 110 25.73 17.29 9.17
CA PRO A 110 24.91 18.48 8.95
C PRO A 110 24.64 18.81 7.47
N ASP A 111 24.24 17.83 6.67
CA ASP A 111 24.27 17.97 5.21
C ASP A 111 23.24 18.94 4.63
N ASP A 112 22.11 19.17 5.30
CA ASP A 112 21.10 20.14 4.89
C ASP A 112 20.80 21.14 6.03
N PHE A 113 19.55 21.35 6.39
CA PHE A 113 19.24 22.33 7.44
C PHE A 113 18.02 21.90 8.27
N THR A 114 17.91 22.53 9.45
CA THR A 114 16.75 22.42 10.33
C THR A 114 15.98 23.74 10.31
N ILE A 115 14.66 23.66 10.04
CA ILE A 115 13.73 24.78 10.19
C ILE A 115 13.33 24.83 11.66
N GLY A 116 13.67 25.92 12.34
CA GLY A 116 13.45 26.09 13.77
C GLY A 116 12.75 27.41 14.09
N HIS A 117 12.72 27.74 15.39
CA HIS A 117 12.05 28.89 15.96
C HIS A 117 13.04 29.78 16.73
N SER A 118 13.03 31.11 16.52
CA SER A 118 14.02 32.03 17.10
C SER A 118 13.94 32.12 18.62
N ALA A 119 12.77 31.92 19.20
CA ALA A 119 12.52 32.03 20.64
C ALA A 119 12.41 30.66 21.36
N VAL A 120 12.61 29.55 20.68
CA VAL A 120 12.59 28.17 21.24
C VAL A 120 13.81 27.41 20.74
N ALA A 121 14.71 27.06 21.63
CA ALA A 121 15.92 26.30 21.27
C ALA A 121 15.65 24.82 21.11
N ALA A 122 14.70 24.29 21.88
CA ALA A 122 14.30 22.88 21.83
C ALA A 122 12.84 22.72 22.23
N PHE A 123 12.03 22.21 21.34
CA PHE A 123 10.65 21.84 21.64
C PHE A 123 10.61 20.52 22.42
N PRO A 124 9.61 20.31 23.31
CA PRO A 124 9.46 19.07 24.07
C PRO A 124 9.05 17.88 23.20
N GLU A 125 8.23 18.12 22.19
CA GLU A 125 7.71 17.13 21.25
C GLU A 125 7.16 17.80 20.00
N ALA A 126 6.84 16.97 18.99
CA ALA A 126 6.05 17.36 17.84
C ALA A 126 4.80 16.47 17.76
N ARG A 127 3.66 17.03 17.34
CA ARG A 127 2.38 16.34 17.26
C ARG A 127 1.75 16.50 15.88
N VAL A 128 1.11 15.45 15.40
CA VAL A 128 0.28 15.53 14.20
C VAL A 128 -0.88 16.48 14.48
N ASP A 129 -1.01 17.52 13.66
CA ASP A 129 -1.99 18.58 13.83
C ASP A 129 -3.08 18.58 12.73
N GLY A 130 -2.81 17.90 11.65
CA GLY A 130 -3.70 17.65 10.53
C GLY A 130 -3.08 16.63 9.57
N TYR A 131 -3.91 16.03 8.77
CA TYR A 131 -3.47 15.18 7.64
C TYR A 131 -4.54 15.18 6.54
N SER A 132 -4.13 14.79 5.36
CA SER A 132 -5.00 14.54 4.22
C SER A 132 -4.44 13.35 3.43
N ASP A 133 -5.00 13.02 2.28
CA ASP A 133 -4.70 11.74 1.62
C ASP A 133 -3.20 11.47 1.36
N TRP A 134 -2.35 12.50 1.23
CA TRP A 134 -0.89 12.35 1.10
C TRP A 134 -0.07 13.52 1.67
N PHE A 135 -0.69 14.35 2.53
CA PHE A 135 -0.01 15.42 3.25
C PHE A 135 -0.23 15.28 4.75
N VAL A 136 0.74 15.76 5.54
CA VAL A 136 0.66 15.80 6.99
C VAL A 136 1.11 17.18 7.49
N ASP A 137 0.41 17.66 8.53
CA ASP A 137 0.73 18.87 9.28
C ASP A 137 1.29 18.47 10.64
N LEU A 138 2.43 19.03 11.00
CA LEU A 138 3.12 18.75 12.24
C LEU A 138 3.28 20.04 13.06
N LEU A 139 2.87 20.01 14.31
CA LEU A 139 2.96 21.11 15.26
C LEU A 139 4.05 20.84 16.29
N PHE A 140 4.98 21.77 16.39
CA PHE A 140 5.91 21.93 17.51
C PHE A 140 5.41 23.09 18.36
N ALA A 141 5.27 22.92 19.68
CA ALA A 141 4.72 23.93 20.58
C ALA A 141 5.48 24.01 21.92
N ASP A 142 5.71 25.22 22.36
CA ASP A 142 6.18 25.58 23.72
C ASP A 142 5.37 26.79 24.23
N GLY A 143 4.27 26.49 24.90
CA GLY A 143 3.28 27.48 25.28
C GLY A 143 2.65 28.15 24.04
N ALA A 144 2.70 29.47 23.96
CA ALA A 144 2.19 30.26 22.83
C ALA A 144 3.18 30.38 21.67
N LYS A 145 4.36 29.77 21.74
CA LYS A 145 5.36 29.75 20.68
C LYS A 145 5.18 28.49 19.86
N THR A 146 4.83 28.64 18.62
CA THR A 146 4.51 27.48 17.75
C THR A 146 5.26 27.53 16.42
N LEU A 147 5.64 26.35 15.95
CA LEU A 147 6.14 26.11 14.61
C LEU A 147 5.30 24.98 14.02
N ARG A 148 4.49 25.29 13.01
CA ARG A 148 3.73 24.29 12.26
C ARG A 148 4.38 24.09 10.90
N THR A 149 4.55 22.85 10.47
CA THR A 149 5.10 22.49 9.17
C THR A 149 4.14 21.58 8.43
N SER A 150 3.95 21.80 7.12
CA SER A 150 3.11 20.98 6.23
C SER A 150 3.93 20.49 5.05
N PHE A 151 3.86 19.19 4.77
CA PHE A 151 4.61 18.52 3.70
C PHE A 151 3.91 17.22 3.27
N GLY A 152 4.24 16.73 2.08
CA GLY A 152 3.64 15.50 1.58
C GLY A 152 4.26 15.00 0.30
N HIS A 153 3.84 13.82 -0.13
CA HIS A 153 4.33 13.16 -1.33
C HIS A 153 4.24 14.06 -2.57
N GLY A 154 5.28 14.00 -3.39
CA GLY A 154 5.37 14.74 -4.64
C GLY A 154 5.59 16.25 -4.50
N SER A 155 5.54 16.80 -3.28
CA SER A 155 5.76 18.22 -3.07
C SER A 155 7.23 18.53 -2.84
N PRO A 156 7.86 19.39 -3.67
CA PRO A 156 9.19 19.90 -3.36
C PRO A 156 9.18 20.93 -2.22
N PHE A 157 8.00 21.34 -1.71
CA PHE A 157 7.83 22.36 -0.70
C PHE A 157 7.60 21.78 0.70
N VAL A 158 8.16 22.48 1.69
CA VAL A 158 7.71 22.49 3.08
C VAL A 158 7.11 23.87 3.35
N TYR A 159 5.85 23.89 3.78
CA TYR A 159 5.16 25.11 4.18
C TYR A 159 5.20 25.26 5.68
N VAL A 160 5.39 26.49 6.16
CA VAL A 160 5.62 26.80 7.58
C VAL A 160 4.69 27.93 8.02
N THR A 161 4.04 27.75 9.17
CA THR A 161 3.47 28.87 9.94
C THR A 161 4.13 28.93 11.31
N ILE A 162 4.32 30.14 11.84
CA ILE A 162 5.05 30.39 13.08
C ILE A 162 4.37 31.46 13.89
N GLU A 163 4.32 31.28 15.21
CA GLU A 163 3.80 32.27 16.17
C GLU A 163 4.78 32.44 17.32
N GLY A 164 4.90 33.66 17.81
CA GLY A 164 5.73 34.00 18.98
C GLY A 164 7.22 34.10 18.71
N GLY A 165 7.62 34.19 17.44
CA GLY A 165 9.02 34.37 17.03
C GLY A 165 9.19 34.37 15.52
N ASP A 166 10.43 34.28 15.06
CA ASP A 166 10.81 34.22 13.65
C ASP A 166 11.35 32.82 13.28
N VAL A 167 11.29 32.48 11.99
CA VAL A 167 11.88 31.22 11.45
C VAL A 167 13.40 31.30 11.51
N THR A 168 14.02 30.23 12.00
CA THR A 168 15.47 30.03 11.92
C THR A 168 15.80 28.87 10.98
N LEU A 169 16.91 28.96 10.26
CA LEU A 169 17.51 27.91 9.48
C LEU A 169 18.89 27.58 10.06
N ASP A 170 19.05 26.34 10.55
CA ASP A 170 20.32 25.88 11.12
C ASP A 170 20.96 24.90 10.14
N PHE A 171 22.04 25.31 9.51
CA PHE A 171 22.81 24.55 8.54
C PHE A 171 23.92 23.69 9.18
N GLY A 172 24.03 23.70 10.51
CA GLY A 172 25.06 22.94 11.23
C GLY A 172 26.47 23.38 10.85
N LYS A 173 27.23 22.50 10.22
CA LYS A 173 28.58 22.81 9.71
C LYS A 173 28.60 23.22 8.24
N ALA A 174 27.47 23.14 7.52
CA ALA A 174 27.39 23.53 6.13
C ALA A 174 27.45 25.06 5.99
N ALA A 175 28.05 25.53 4.91
CA ALA A 175 28.09 26.94 4.54
C ALA A 175 27.28 27.13 3.25
N PRO A 176 25.98 27.51 3.35
CA PRO A 176 25.16 27.71 2.17
C PRO A 176 25.70 28.87 1.33
N LYS A 177 25.69 28.70 -0.01
CA LYS A 177 26.04 29.75 -0.96
C LYS A 177 24.75 30.37 -1.51
N VAL A 178 24.60 31.68 -1.36
CA VAL A 178 23.49 32.42 -1.99
C VAL A 178 23.84 32.67 -3.45
N TRP A 179 22.98 32.23 -4.36
CA TRP A 179 23.12 32.47 -5.80
C TRP A 179 22.02 33.39 -6.36
N SER A 180 20.96 33.65 -5.59
CA SER A 180 19.91 34.59 -5.95
C SER A 180 19.42 35.33 -4.70
N GLY A 181 19.32 36.65 -4.80
CA GLY A 181 18.92 37.54 -3.70
C GLY A 181 20.06 37.95 -2.76
N THR A 182 19.75 38.82 -1.82
CA THR A 182 20.63 39.39 -0.79
C THR A 182 19.95 39.34 0.58
N ALA A 183 20.64 39.74 1.65
CA ALA A 183 20.05 39.79 2.98
C ALA A 183 18.83 40.77 3.11
N GLN A 184 18.64 41.65 2.14
CA GLN A 184 17.50 42.59 2.09
C GLN A 184 16.34 42.07 1.24
N ASP A 185 16.50 40.94 0.54
CA ASP A 185 15.47 40.35 -0.28
C ASP A 185 14.69 39.30 0.53
N ALA A 186 13.36 39.29 0.41
CA ALA A 186 12.51 38.32 1.10
C ALA A 186 12.69 36.88 0.57
N VAL A 187 13.18 36.73 -0.66
CA VAL A 187 13.30 35.43 -1.35
C VAL A 187 14.76 35.20 -1.73
N LEU A 188 15.30 34.05 -1.32
CA LEU A 188 16.67 33.67 -1.61
C LEU A 188 16.75 32.33 -2.34
N GLY A 189 17.69 32.21 -3.28
CA GLY A 189 18.16 30.96 -3.83
C GLY A 189 19.50 30.57 -3.21
N ILE A 190 19.60 29.37 -2.65
CA ILE A 190 20.81 28.88 -1.99
C ILE A 190 21.26 27.53 -2.51
N THR A 191 22.53 27.22 -2.36
CA THR A 191 23.13 25.91 -2.63
C THR A 191 23.88 25.40 -1.42
N ILE A 192 23.65 24.15 -1.04
CA ILE A 192 24.36 23.41 0.01
C ILE A 192 25.00 22.18 -0.65
N GLY A 193 26.33 22.19 -0.80
CA GLY A 193 27.00 21.14 -1.59
C GLY A 193 26.49 21.12 -3.03
N ASN A 194 25.81 20.04 -3.43
CA ASN A 194 25.17 19.87 -4.74
C ASN A 194 23.64 19.96 -4.68
N ARG A 195 23.06 20.45 -3.58
CA ARG A 195 21.61 20.58 -3.37
C ARG A 195 21.19 22.04 -3.43
N HIS A 196 20.10 22.33 -4.11
CA HIS A 196 19.64 23.70 -4.37
C HIS A 196 18.27 23.92 -3.72
N TYR A 197 18.09 25.06 -3.07
CA TYR A 197 16.86 25.41 -2.38
C TYR A 197 16.42 26.83 -2.67
N GLY A 198 15.10 27.04 -2.75
CA GLY A 198 14.44 28.33 -2.69
C GLY A 198 13.89 28.57 -1.30
N LEU A 199 14.14 29.74 -0.75
CA LEU A 199 13.66 30.21 0.54
C LEU A 199 12.70 31.36 0.29
N PHE A 200 11.44 31.24 0.74
CA PHE A 200 10.36 32.16 0.39
C PHE A 200 9.76 32.74 1.66
N ALA A 201 10.26 33.89 2.09
CA ALA A 201 9.74 34.65 3.20
C ALA A 201 8.73 35.72 2.72
N PRO A 202 7.81 36.20 3.59
CA PRO A 202 6.88 37.27 3.24
C PRO A 202 7.57 38.54 2.79
N THR A 203 6.95 39.28 1.88
CA THR A 203 7.49 40.55 1.38
C THR A 203 7.84 41.52 2.50
N GLY A 204 9.00 42.17 2.37
CA GLY A 204 9.57 43.05 3.35
C GLY A 204 10.36 42.34 4.45
N SER A 205 10.44 41.01 4.41
CA SER A 205 11.34 40.24 5.26
C SER A 205 12.80 40.54 4.94
N THR A 206 13.66 40.41 5.93
CA THR A 206 15.11 40.53 5.82
C THR A 206 15.79 39.34 6.51
N TRP A 207 17.05 39.09 6.18
CA TRP A 207 17.82 37.96 6.71
C TRP A 207 18.96 38.45 7.60
N SER A 208 19.17 37.77 8.71
CA SER A 208 20.30 37.99 9.60
C SER A 208 21.28 36.82 9.50
N TYR A 209 22.56 37.11 9.65
CA TYR A 209 23.64 36.11 9.77
C TYR A 209 23.91 35.29 8.52
N LEU A 210 23.72 35.84 7.32
CA LEU A 210 23.96 35.10 6.05
C LEU A 210 25.39 34.53 5.91
N ALA A 211 26.36 35.09 6.63
CA ALA A 211 27.73 34.56 6.64
C ALA A 211 27.98 33.45 7.67
N GLN A 212 26.96 33.10 8.48
CA GLN A 212 27.05 32.10 9.55
C GLN A 212 26.20 30.86 9.20
N SER A 213 26.41 29.79 9.95
CA SER A 213 25.66 28.54 9.76
C SER A 213 24.20 28.58 10.25
N LYS A 214 23.83 29.61 11.01
CA LYS A 214 22.46 29.81 11.50
C LYS A 214 21.90 31.15 11.05
N TRP A 215 20.81 31.08 10.28
CA TRP A 215 20.14 32.26 9.73
C TRP A 215 18.80 32.48 10.40
N THR A 216 18.37 33.72 10.44
CA THR A 216 17.05 34.10 10.96
C THR A 216 16.33 34.97 9.94
N VAL A 217 15.08 34.66 9.69
CA VAL A 217 14.16 35.43 8.85
C VAL A 217 13.48 36.45 9.77
N ASN A 218 13.73 37.76 9.58
CA ASN A 218 12.90 38.78 10.20
C ASN A 218 11.66 39.03 9.33
N ALA A 219 10.57 38.33 9.61
CA ALA A 219 9.35 38.37 8.83
C ALA A 219 8.42 39.54 9.14
N LYS A 220 8.85 40.53 10.01
CA LYS A 220 8.07 41.70 10.39
C LYS A 220 6.70 41.35 10.99
N GLY A 221 6.63 40.28 11.79
CA GLY A 221 5.41 39.76 12.39
C GLY A 221 4.46 38.98 11.46
N LYS A 222 4.88 38.70 10.23
CA LYS A 222 4.13 37.84 9.29
C LYS A 222 4.51 36.39 9.57
N GLY A 223 3.57 35.60 10.08
CA GLY A 223 3.80 34.21 10.56
C GLY A 223 3.86 33.15 9.46
N TYR A 224 4.45 33.43 8.28
CA TYR A 224 4.50 32.50 7.17
C TYR A 224 5.90 32.38 6.57
N PHE A 225 6.25 31.18 6.12
CA PHE A 225 7.49 30.88 5.38
C PHE A 225 7.30 29.61 4.55
N SER A 226 8.00 29.49 3.44
CA SER A 226 8.14 28.18 2.77
C SER A 226 9.55 27.98 2.25
N VAL A 227 9.92 26.71 2.09
CA VAL A 227 11.17 26.31 1.45
C VAL A 227 10.87 25.25 0.42
N ALA A 228 11.61 25.26 -0.70
CA ALA A 228 11.50 24.20 -1.70
C ALA A 228 12.87 23.75 -2.17
N VAL A 229 13.02 22.45 -2.45
CA VAL A 229 14.16 21.92 -3.19
C VAL A 229 13.98 22.20 -4.67
N LEU A 230 15.09 22.55 -5.35
CA LEU A 230 15.13 22.71 -6.81
C LEU A 230 16.07 21.67 -7.41
N PRO A 231 15.76 21.12 -8.60
CA PRO A 231 16.66 20.18 -9.29
C PRO A 231 18.01 20.84 -9.65
N THR A 232 17.96 22.09 -10.07
CA THR A 232 19.13 22.89 -10.48
C THR A 232 18.99 24.35 -10.01
N PRO A 233 20.09 25.14 -9.90
CA PRO A 233 20.03 26.55 -9.54
C PRO A 233 19.65 27.43 -10.76
N ASN A 234 18.57 27.09 -11.42
CA ASN A 234 18.07 27.77 -12.61
C ASN A 234 17.17 28.96 -12.22
N SER A 235 17.49 30.16 -12.71
CA SER A 235 16.75 31.39 -12.39
C SER A 235 15.32 31.39 -12.94
N GLY A 236 15.08 30.76 -14.08
CA GLY A 236 13.74 30.62 -14.68
C GLY A 236 12.84 29.73 -13.83
N LEU A 237 13.32 28.52 -13.45
CA LEU A 237 12.63 27.61 -12.54
C LEU A 237 12.40 28.26 -11.18
N PHE A 238 13.40 28.94 -10.63
CA PHE A 238 13.28 29.69 -9.38
C PHE A 238 12.20 30.76 -9.46
N GLY A 239 12.10 31.48 -10.58
CA GLY A 239 11.05 32.47 -10.84
C GLY A 239 9.63 31.86 -10.82
N VAL A 240 9.48 30.60 -11.30
CA VAL A 240 8.21 29.85 -11.20
C VAL A 240 7.92 29.47 -9.75
N TYR A 241 8.90 28.90 -9.04
CA TYR A 241 8.75 28.51 -7.64
C TYR A 241 8.45 29.70 -6.74
N ARG A 242 8.99 30.89 -7.02
CA ARG A 242 8.68 32.13 -6.31
C ARG A 242 7.18 32.47 -6.36
N LYS A 243 6.49 32.19 -7.48
CA LYS A 243 5.04 32.40 -7.60
C LYS A 243 4.23 31.39 -6.81
N ILE A 244 4.73 30.17 -6.68
CA ILE A 244 4.05 29.04 -6.02
C ILE A 244 4.36 28.99 -4.54
N GLY A 245 5.53 29.45 -4.09
CA GLY A 245 5.98 29.42 -2.70
C GLY A 245 5.05 30.10 -1.70
N PHE A 246 4.14 30.94 -2.20
CA PHE A 246 3.09 31.61 -1.41
C PHE A 246 1.69 30.98 -1.58
N THR A 247 1.63 29.77 -2.14
CA THR A 247 0.38 29.03 -2.38
C THR A 247 0.48 27.65 -1.73
N PRO A 248 0.37 27.58 -0.37
CA PRO A 248 0.48 26.31 0.33
C PRO A 248 -0.61 25.32 -0.08
N VAL A 249 -0.24 24.05 -0.10
CA VAL A 249 -1.18 22.94 -0.12
C VAL A 249 -1.76 22.81 1.28
N VAL A 250 -3.07 23.01 1.41
CA VAL A 250 -3.79 22.94 2.68
C VAL A 250 -4.63 21.67 2.84
N GLY A 251 -4.59 20.81 1.87
CA GLY A 251 -5.25 19.51 1.88
C GLY A 251 -5.05 18.80 0.54
N THR A 252 -5.28 17.51 0.55
CA THR A 252 -5.18 16.67 -0.66
C THR A 252 -6.31 15.65 -0.67
N GLN A 253 -6.77 15.30 -1.87
CA GLN A 253 -7.83 14.32 -2.05
C GLN A 253 -7.58 13.47 -3.28
N VAL A 254 -7.65 12.16 -3.13
CA VAL A 254 -7.67 11.20 -4.23
C VAL A 254 -9.12 10.84 -4.58
N GLU A 255 -9.38 10.76 -5.86
CA GLU A 255 -10.61 10.19 -6.39
C GLU A 255 -10.25 9.11 -7.40
N TRP A 256 -11.05 8.07 -7.49
CA TRP A 256 -10.88 7.02 -8.49
C TRP A 256 -12.19 6.75 -9.23
N LYS A 257 -12.04 6.27 -10.44
CA LYS A 257 -13.13 5.81 -11.27
C LYS A 257 -12.67 4.59 -12.06
N VAL A 258 -13.48 3.55 -12.06
CA VAL A 258 -13.29 2.38 -12.92
C VAL A 258 -14.18 2.53 -14.14
N ASP A 259 -13.59 2.47 -15.33
CA ASP A 259 -14.34 2.46 -16.57
C ASP A 259 -14.59 1.01 -16.99
N THR A 260 -15.83 0.57 -16.80
CA THR A 260 -16.32 -0.77 -17.17
C THR A 260 -17.24 -0.74 -18.38
N LYS A 261 -17.44 0.43 -18.99
CA LYS A 261 -18.40 0.60 -20.10
C LYS A 261 -17.67 1.05 -21.37
N GLY A 262 -17.58 0.15 -22.35
CA GLY A 262 -17.14 0.51 -23.70
C GLY A 262 -16.13 -0.49 -24.32
N PRO A 263 -15.77 -0.31 -25.61
CA PRO A 263 -14.81 -1.18 -26.31
C PRO A 263 -13.35 -0.90 -25.92
N LEU A 264 -13.12 -0.01 -24.96
CA LEU A 264 -11.80 0.30 -24.44
C LEU A 264 -11.48 -0.53 -23.21
N PRO A 265 -10.19 -0.83 -22.97
CA PRO A 265 -9.75 -1.58 -21.80
C PRO A 265 -10.30 -0.92 -20.54
N SER A 266 -10.83 -1.73 -19.63
CA SER A 266 -11.20 -1.31 -18.29
C SER A 266 -9.97 -0.73 -17.60
N ALA A 267 -9.95 0.58 -17.41
CA ALA A 267 -8.85 1.28 -16.77
C ALA A 267 -9.34 1.89 -15.47
N SER A 268 -8.49 1.88 -14.47
CA SER A 268 -8.66 2.68 -13.26
C SER A 268 -8.11 4.08 -13.51
N ILE A 269 -8.93 5.10 -13.35
CA ILE A 269 -8.53 6.50 -13.45
C ILE A 269 -8.35 7.04 -12.04
N THR A 270 -7.15 7.51 -11.73
CA THR A 270 -6.81 8.18 -10.47
C THR A 270 -6.76 9.69 -10.70
N THR A 271 -7.46 10.44 -9.88
CA THR A 271 -7.44 11.91 -9.90
C THR A 271 -6.87 12.41 -8.58
N LEU A 272 -5.72 13.07 -8.61
CA LEU A 272 -5.06 13.68 -7.46
C LEU A 272 -5.43 15.17 -7.39
N ARG A 273 -6.07 15.60 -6.29
CA ARG A 273 -6.57 16.97 -6.10
C ARG A 273 -5.89 17.61 -4.88
N PRO A 274 -4.78 18.36 -5.01
CA PRO A 274 -4.35 19.25 -3.94
C PRO A 274 -5.29 20.44 -3.84
N GLN A 275 -5.59 20.82 -2.59
CA GLN A 275 -6.33 22.01 -2.25
C GLN A 275 -5.33 23.10 -1.90
N LEU A 276 -5.47 24.27 -2.53
CA LEU A 276 -4.53 25.38 -2.43
C LEU A 276 -5.16 26.56 -1.72
N LYS A 277 -4.36 27.25 -0.92
CA LYS A 277 -4.73 28.50 -0.30
C LYS A 277 -3.68 29.56 -0.64
N ARG A 278 -4.10 30.77 -1.00
CA ARG A 278 -3.16 31.89 -1.17
C ARG A 278 -2.83 32.47 0.19
N THR A 279 -1.54 32.69 0.46
CA THR A 279 -1.11 33.44 1.65
C THR A 279 -1.07 34.94 1.36
N GLU A 280 -1.44 35.76 2.30
CA GLU A 280 -1.23 37.21 2.24
C GLU A 280 0.28 37.49 2.39
N GLY A 281 0.88 38.24 1.46
CA GLY A 281 2.27 38.65 1.68
C GLY A 281 3.17 38.79 0.47
N ASP A 282 2.75 38.44 -0.75
CA ASP A 282 3.51 38.76 -1.96
C ASP A 282 2.84 39.91 -2.76
N PRO A 283 3.36 41.15 -2.71
CA PRO A 283 2.77 42.26 -3.49
C PRO A 283 2.96 42.11 -4.99
N SER A 284 3.90 41.28 -5.47
CA SER A 284 3.96 40.95 -6.90
C SER A 284 2.73 40.17 -7.36
N GLN A 285 2.06 39.50 -6.41
CA GLN A 285 0.78 38.79 -6.61
C GLN A 285 -0.45 39.71 -6.49
N ALA A 286 -0.34 40.87 -5.85
CA ALA A 286 -1.43 41.82 -5.78
C ALA A 286 -1.88 42.35 -7.16
N ARG A 287 -1.02 42.27 -8.18
CA ARG A 287 -1.36 42.56 -9.58
C ARG A 287 -2.00 41.39 -10.32
N ALA A 288 -1.90 40.15 -9.80
CA ALA A 288 -2.52 38.95 -10.34
C ALA A 288 -3.93 38.67 -9.76
N ILE A 289 -4.56 39.66 -9.15
CA ILE A 289 -5.95 39.59 -8.61
C ILE A 289 -7.01 39.48 -9.74
N GLY A 290 -6.60 39.39 -10.97
CA GLY A 290 -7.45 39.06 -12.12
C GLY A 290 -7.36 37.62 -12.51
N GLY A 291 -7.93 36.69 -11.73
CA GLY A 291 -8.45 35.44 -12.28
C GLY A 291 -7.51 34.29 -12.65
N ASP A 292 -6.19 34.39 -12.48
CA ASP A 292 -5.32 33.24 -12.74
C ASP A 292 -5.54 32.13 -11.70
N PRO A 293 -5.82 30.88 -12.14
CA PRO A 293 -5.98 29.75 -11.24
C PRO A 293 -4.70 29.52 -10.41
N LEU A 294 -4.89 29.07 -9.15
CA LEU A 294 -3.77 28.72 -8.29
C LEU A 294 -3.04 27.51 -8.86
N LYS A 295 -1.71 27.57 -8.94
CA LYS A 295 -0.89 26.48 -9.46
C LYS A 295 -0.14 25.80 -8.32
N ALA A 296 0.05 24.46 -8.43
CA ALA A 296 0.93 23.69 -7.57
C ALA A 296 2.03 23.02 -8.39
N VAL A 297 3.09 22.63 -7.70
CA VAL A 297 4.11 21.71 -8.21
C VAL A 297 3.87 20.36 -7.59
N LEU A 298 3.76 19.33 -8.42
CA LEU A 298 3.70 17.94 -8.02
C LEU A 298 4.70 17.11 -8.80
N GLY A 299 5.50 16.32 -8.11
CA GLY A 299 6.40 15.35 -8.70
C GLY A 299 5.66 14.05 -8.98
N ARG A 300 5.73 13.55 -10.20
CA ARG A 300 5.11 12.27 -10.58
C ARG A 300 6.12 11.15 -10.44
N TYR A 301 5.75 10.11 -9.71
CA TYR A 301 6.46 8.84 -9.72
C TYR A 301 6.35 8.13 -11.07
N PRO A 302 7.24 7.17 -11.39
CA PRO A 302 7.17 6.39 -12.62
C PRO A 302 5.80 5.79 -12.93
N HIS A 303 5.14 5.14 -11.98
CA HIS A 303 3.82 4.53 -12.17
C HIS A 303 2.71 5.53 -12.51
N HIS A 304 2.84 6.82 -12.15
CA HIS A 304 1.88 7.85 -12.53
C HIS A 304 1.95 8.22 -14.03
N ARG A 305 3.11 8.05 -14.66
CA ARG A 305 3.35 8.54 -16.02
C ARG A 305 3.33 7.45 -17.09
N ARG A 306 3.62 6.19 -16.72
CA ARG A 306 3.79 5.10 -17.70
C ARG A 306 2.56 4.84 -18.56
N PRO A 307 1.35 4.70 -18.01
CA PRO A 307 0.18 4.34 -18.80
C PRO A 307 -0.34 5.50 -19.66
N PHE A 308 -0.09 6.74 -19.25
CA PHE A 308 -0.68 7.92 -19.87
C PHE A 308 0.27 9.13 -19.82
N ARG A 309 0.48 9.75 -20.96
CA ARG A 309 1.04 11.12 -21.03
C ARG A 309 -0.13 12.08 -20.81
N GLU A 310 -0.13 12.82 -19.72
CA GLU A 310 -1.11 13.87 -19.48
C GLU A 310 -1.17 14.87 -20.64
N LYS A 311 -2.34 15.06 -21.21
CA LYS A 311 -2.58 16.15 -22.15
C LYS A 311 -2.73 17.45 -21.35
N GLY A 312 -1.93 18.47 -21.70
CA GLY A 312 -2.03 19.81 -21.11
C GLY A 312 -1.17 20.08 -19.89
N ALA A 313 -0.26 19.18 -19.51
CA ALA A 313 0.75 19.50 -18.51
C ALA A 313 1.73 20.53 -19.07
N GLU A 314 1.99 21.62 -18.33
CA GLU A 314 3.02 22.57 -18.67
C GLU A 314 4.39 22.00 -18.29
N TYR A 315 5.27 21.82 -19.27
CA TYR A 315 6.68 21.51 -19.09
C TYR A 315 7.51 22.72 -19.53
N PRO A 316 7.63 23.75 -18.68
CA PRO A 316 8.32 24.98 -19.08
C PRO A 316 9.83 24.81 -19.14
N PHE A 317 10.37 23.66 -18.75
CA PHE A 317 11.79 23.39 -18.63
C PHE A 317 12.16 22.07 -19.31
N THR A 318 13.44 21.90 -19.61
CA THR A 318 13.98 20.64 -20.11
C THR A 318 13.79 19.52 -19.07
N ARG A 319 13.88 18.26 -19.51
CA ARG A 319 13.73 17.12 -18.62
C ARG A 319 14.74 17.14 -17.48
N GLU A 320 15.99 17.51 -17.76
CA GLU A 320 17.08 17.58 -16.78
C GLU A 320 16.87 18.70 -15.75
N GLU A 321 16.17 19.76 -16.12
CA GLU A 321 15.88 20.88 -15.23
C GLU A 321 14.64 20.64 -14.34
N SER A 322 13.79 19.69 -14.70
CA SER A 322 12.50 19.44 -14.03
C SER A 322 12.42 18.15 -13.25
N ASN A 323 13.44 17.28 -13.25
CA ASN A 323 13.41 15.98 -12.63
C ASN A 323 14.17 15.96 -11.31
N PHE A 324 13.66 15.10 -10.38
CA PHE A 324 14.34 14.74 -9.15
C PHE A 324 14.69 13.25 -9.16
N ALA A 325 15.91 12.90 -8.78
CA ALA A 325 16.27 11.52 -8.50
C ALA A 325 15.65 11.06 -7.17
N THR A 326 15.11 9.85 -7.16
CA THR A 326 14.61 9.17 -5.96
C THR A 326 15.03 7.71 -5.96
N VAL A 327 14.91 7.03 -4.85
CA VAL A 327 15.14 5.56 -4.76
C VAL A 327 14.17 4.73 -5.63
N ARG A 328 13.11 5.38 -6.13
CA ARG A 328 12.09 4.77 -7.00
C ARG A 328 12.28 5.12 -8.48
N GLY A 329 13.42 5.67 -8.83
CA GLY A 329 13.69 6.24 -10.15
C GLY A 329 13.46 7.75 -10.19
N GLU A 330 13.47 8.31 -11.39
CA GLU A 330 13.25 9.74 -11.58
C GLU A 330 11.80 10.15 -11.35
N MET A 331 11.61 11.23 -10.61
CA MET A 331 10.34 11.91 -10.41
C MET A 331 10.32 13.18 -11.25
N ASP A 332 9.43 13.29 -12.24
CA ASP A 332 9.27 14.47 -13.05
C ASP A 332 8.24 15.45 -12.45
N LEU A 333 8.57 16.75 -12.56
CA LEU A 333 7.73 17.81 -12.02
C LEU A 333 6.65 18.21 -13.01
N VAL A 334 5.44 18.35 -12.51
CA VAL A 334 4.33 18.97 -13.25
C VAL A 334 3.89 20.22 -12.51
N ILE A 335 3.87 21.33 -13.23
CA ILE A 335 3.41 22.62 -12.72
C ILE A 335 2.13 22.97 -13.48
N GLY A 336 1.09 23.33 -12.79
CA GLY A 336 -0.12 23.77 -13.44
C GLY A 336 -1.38 23.68 -12.57
N ASP A 337 -2.50 23.82 -13.21
CA ASP A 337 -3.80 23.71 -12.60
C ASP A 337 -4.10 22.27 -12.22
N LEU A 338 -4.94 22.09 -11.26
CA LEU A 338 -5.33 20.81 -10.71
C LEU A 338 -6.79 20.50 -11.13
N PRO A 339 -7.17 19.25 -11.27
CA PRO A 339 -6.54 18.01 -10.77
C PRO A 339 -5.50 17.39 -11.70
N ARG A 340 -4.68 16.47 -11.17
CA ARG A 340 -3.80 15.58 -11.94
C ARG A 340 -4.49 14.25 -12.16
N ILE A 341 -4.51 13.80 -13.40
CA ILE A 341 -5.18 12.55 -13.78
C ILE A 341 -4.12 11.57 -14.27
N THR A 342 -4.15 10.36 -13.71
CA THR A 342 -3.38 9.21 -14.19
C THR A 342 -4.36 8.08 -14.51
N SER A 343 -3.95 7.14 -15.35
CA SER A 343 -4.76 5.96 -15.66
C SER A 343 -3.89 4.72 -15.56
N THR A 344 -4.45 3.67 -14.99
CA THR A 344 -3.79 2.37 -14.83
C THR A 344 -4.66 1.31 -15.50
N GLU A 345 -4.04 0.50 -16.34
CA GLU A 345 -4.70 -0.63 -17.00
C GLU A 345 -5.17 -1.64 -15.95
N PHE A 346 -6.42 -2.08 -16.03
CA PHE A 346 -6.88 -3.17 -15.18
C PHE A 346 -6.36 -4.51 -15.71
N VAL A 347 -5.73 -5.24 -14.84
CA VAL A 347 -5.30 -6.61 -15.10
C VAL A 347 -6.40 -7.54 -14.64
N GLY A 348 -6.97 -8.31 -15.56
CA GLY A 348 -8.02 -9.26 -15.22
C GLY A 348 -7.60 -10.28 -14.17
N SER A 349 -8.57 -10.75 -13.42
CA SER A 349 -8.42 -11.86 -12.48
C SER A 349 -9.52 -12.89 -12.73
N LEU A 350 -9.33 -14.12 -12.30
CA LEU A 350 -10.35 -15.17 -12.38
C LEU A 350 -10.67 -15.67 -10.96
N PRO A 351 -11.92 -16.07 -10.65
CA PRO A 351 -12.21 -16.73 -9.39
C PRO A 351 -11.49 -18.07 -9.22
N SER A 352 -11.22 -18.76 -10.31
CA SER A 352 -10.38 -19.98 -10.39
C SER A 352 -9.79 -20.10 -11.77
N LEU A 353 -8.68 -20.81 -11.91
CA LEU A 353 -8.21 -21.29 -13.20
C LEU A 353 -9.12 -22.44 -13.68
N LEU A 354 -9.18 -22.61 -15.00
CA LEU A 354 -9.92 -23.73 -15.60
C LEU A 354 -9.03 -24.99 -15.65
N ILE A 355 -9.63 -26.12 -15.28
CA ILE A 355 -8.96 -27.42 -15.43
C ILE A 355 -8.78 -27.72 -16.93
N PRO A 356 -7.54 -27.93 -17.41
CA PRO A 356 -7.28 -28.25 -18.80
C PRO A 356 -7.95 -29.57 -19.25
N ARG A 357 -8.13 -29.73 -20.55
CA ARG A 357 -8.67 -30.95 -21.12
C ARG A 357 -7.68 -32.12 -20.98
N GLY A 358 -8.19 -33.34 -21.06
CA GLY A 358 -7.35 -34.55 -21.03
C GLY A 358 -7.04 -35.08 -19.64
N ASN A 359 -5.81 -35.59 -19.43
CA ASN A 359 -5.42 -36.31 -18.21
C ASN A 359 -5.25 -35.42 -16.97
N ALA A 360 -5.14 -34.11 -17.13
CA ALA A 360 -4.95 -33.16 -16.01
C ALA A 360 -6.04 -33.31 -14.94
N LYS A 361 -7.30 -33.53 -15.36
CA LYS A 361 -8.43 -33.71 -14.43
C LYS A 361 -8.21 -34.88 -13.47
N THR A 362 -7.70 -36.01 -13.96
CA THR A 362 -7.44 -37.19 -13.14
C THR A 362 -6.33 -36.96 -12.13
N GLU A 363 -5.25 -36.30 -12.55
CA GLU A 363 -4.11 -36.03 -11.68
C GLU A 363 -4.46 -34.99 -10.62
N ILE A 364 -5.16 -33.90 -10.98
CA ILE A 364 -5.65 -32.90 -10.03
C ILE A 364 -6.56 -33.56 -8.97
N GLY A 365 -7.43 -34.50 -9.38
CA GLY A 365 -8.29 -35.23 -8.43
C GLY A 365 -7.52 -36.04 -7.40
N LYS A 366 -6.44 -36.74 -7.80
CA LYS A 366 -5.55 -37.47 -6.88
C LYS A 366 -4.84 -36.50 -5.91
N LEU A 367 -4.33 -35.38 -6.42
CA LEU A 367 -3.63 -34.39 -5.63
C LEU A 367 -4.58 -33.70 -4.65
N LEU A 368 -5.81 -33.39 -5.06
CA LEU A 368 -6.85 -32.84 -4.18
C LEU A 368 -7.16 -33.78 -3.02
N ALA A 369 -7.31 -35.08 -3.31
CA ALA A 369 -7.54 -36.08 -2.26
C ALA A 369 -6.38 -36.14 -1.25
N ALA A 370 -5.13 -36.03 -1.72
CA ALA A 370 -3.95 -35.96 -0.86
C ALA A 370 -3.91 -34.67 -0.03
N ASP A 371 -4.20 -33.50 -0.63
CA ASP A 371 -4.26 -32.22 0.09
C ASP A 371 -5.36 -32.21 1.17
N LEU A 372 -6.49 -32.88 0.96
CA LEU A 372 -7.59 -32.99 1.92
C LEU A 372 -7.31 -33.97 3.06
N ALA A 373 -6.45 -34.96 2.86
CA ALA A 373 -6.03 -35.92 3.87
C ALA A 373 -5.19 -35.28 4.98
N ASP A 374 -4.53 -34.13 4.71
CA ASP A 374 -3.85 -33.36 5.73
C ASP A 374 -4.85 -32.82 6.76
N LYS A 375 -4.60 -33.13 8.05
CA LYS A 375 -5.42 -32.62 9.16
C LYS A 375 -4.94 -31.22 9.52
N PRO A 376 -5.70 -30.15 9.18
CA PRO A 376 -5.29 -28.81 9.48
C PRO A 376 -5.46 -28.50 10.98
N GLN A 377 -4.58 -27.66 11.52
CA GLN A 377 -4.90 -26.96 12.76
C GLN A 377 -5.94 -25.88 12.47
N LEU A 378 -7.12 -26.01 13.05
CA LEU A 378 -8.21 -25.04 12.86
C LEU A 378 -8.04 -23.79 13.76
N LEU A 379 -7.17 -23.86 14.74
CA LEU A 379 -6.84 -22.77 15.65
C LEU A 379 -5.38 -22.35 15.41
N GLY A 380 -5.19 -21.11 15.07
CA GLY A 380 -3.90 -20.49 14.84
C GLY A 380 -4.06 -18.98 14.96
N ASP A 381 -2.96 -18.25 14.82
CA ASP A 381 -3.03 -16.79 14.70
C ASP A 381 -3.67 -16.36 13.37
N THR A 382 -3.93 -15.07 13.24
CA THR A 382 -4.60 -14.51 12.06
C THR A 382 -3.82 -14.69 10.76
N TYR A 383 -2.49 -14.86 10.82
CA TYR A 383 -1.68 -15.10 9.63
C TYR A 383 -1.70 -16.56 9.20
N TRP A 384 -1.31 -17.49 10.08
CA TRP A 384 -1.21 -18.90 9.69
C TRP A 384 -2.56 -19.54 9.41
N LEU A 385 -3.61 -19.16 10.17
CA LEU A 385 -4.98 -19.54 9.81
C LEU A 385 -5.41 -18.85 8.51
N GLY A 386 -5.02 -17.59 8.29
CA GLY A 386 -5.25 -16.87 7.05
C GLY A 386 -4.70 -17.63 5.85
N LYS A 387 -3.44 -18.06 5.89
CA LYS A 387 -2.84 -18.90 4.84
C LYS A 387 -3.61 -20.21 4.60
N GLN A 388 -4.06 -20.85 5.69
CA GLN A 388 -4.85 -22.06 5.57
C GLN A 388 -6.23 -21.79 4.93
N LEU A 389 -6.89 -20.69 5.29
CA LEU A 389 -8.12 -20.23 4.65
C LEU A 389 -7.91 -19.94 3.15
N GLY A 390 -6.81 -19.29 2.79
CA GLY A 390 -6.41 -19.05 1.39
C GLY A 390 -6.23 -20.35 0.60
N LYS A 391 -5.56 -21.35 1.19
CA LYS A 391 -5.40 -22.68 0.61
C LYS A 391 -6.77 -23.32 0.33
N TRP A 392 -7.68 -23.36 1.30
CA TRP A 392 -9.00 -23.96 1.12
C TRP A 392 -9.86 -23.18 0.11
N ALA A 393 -9.80 -21.84 0.14
CA ALA A 393 -10.48 -20.99 -0.83
C ALA A 393 -10.02 -21.24 -2.27
N THR A 394 -8.76 -21.65 -2.46
CA THR A 394 -8.23 -22.03 -3.78
C THR A 394 -8.67 -23.46 -4.19
N LEU A 395 -8.73 -24.38 -3.25
CA LEU A 395 -9.11 -25.78 -3.51
C LEU A 395 -10.62 -25.97 -3.75
N LEU A 396 -11.48 -25.14 -3.13
CA LEU A 396 -12.93 -25.27 -3.24
C LEU A 396 -13.45 -25.21 -4.68
N PRO A 397 -13.10 -24.21 -5.52
CA PRO A 397 -13.53 -24.21 -6.92
C PRO A 397 -12.88 -25.32 -7.75
N ILE A 398 -11.74 -25.88 -7.36
CA ILE A 398 -11.14 -27.04 -8.00
C ILE A 398 -11.99 -28.28 -7.77
N ALA A 399 -12.44 -28.53 -6.52
CA ALA A 399 -13.33 -29.65 -6.18
C ALA A 399 -14.62 -29.58 -6.99
N GLU A 400 -15.22 -28.40 -7.14
CA GLU A 400 -16.43 -28.20 -7.96
C GLU A 400 -16.20 -28.52 -9.44
N GLN A 401 -15.10 -28.04 -10.05
CA GLN A 401 -14.79 -28.34 -11.45
C GLN A 401 -14.51 -29.82 -11.70
N LEU A 402 -14.02 -30.54 -10.70
CA LEU A 402 -13.85 -31.99 -10.72
C LEU A 402 -15.20 -32.72 -10.62
N GLY A 403 -16.23 -32.08 -10.08
CA GLY A 403 -17.51 -32.69 -9.71
C GLY A 403 -17.45 -33.45 -8.39
N ASP A 404 -16.42 -33.23 -7.57
CA ASP A 404 -16.27 -33.87 -6.25
C ASP A 404 -17.04 -33.10 -5.19
N GLN A 405 -18.32 -33.44 -5.06
CA GLN A 405 -19.24 -32.80 -4.12
C GLN A 405 -18.83 -33.04 -2.65
N ALA A 406 -18.22 -34.18 -2.34
CA ALA A 406 -17.78 -34.49 -0.98
C ALA A 406 -16.61 -33.58 -0.56
N ALA A 407 -15.61 -33.43 -1.44
CA ALA A 407 -14.51 -32.50 -1.23
C ALA A 407 -14.98 -31.05 -1.13
N ALA A 408 -15.89 -30.61 -2.00
CA ALA A 408 -16.43 -29.25 -1.97
C ALA A 408 -17.21 -28.98 -0.66
N ALA A 409 -18.02 -29.92 -0.20
CA ALA A 409 -18.75 -29.80 1.07
C ALA A 409 -17.79 -29.73 2.27
N GLU A 410 -16.76 -30.55 2.31
CA GLU A 410 -15.77 -30.55 3.40
C GLU A 410 -14.96 -29.24 3.43
N LEU A 411 -14.50 -28.73 2.27
CA LEU A 411 -13.81 -27.45 2.17
C LEU A 411 -14.70 -26.29 2.61
N THR A 412 -15.96 -26.26 2.19
CA THR A 412 -16.96 -25.29 2.63
C THR A 412 -17.13 -25.32 4.15
N ARG A 413 -17.27 -26.51 4.73
CA ARG A 413 -17.39 -26.71 6.17
C ARG A 413 -16.16 -26.19 6.92
N ARG A 414 -14.93 -26.52 6.45
CA ARG A 414 -13.68 -26.06 7.07
C ARG A 414 -13.59 -24.53 7.07
N ILE A 415 -13.83 -23.89 5.92
CA ILE A 415 -13.80 -22.43 5.80
C ILE A 415 -14.81 -21.78 6.74
N LYS A 416 -16.07 -22.23 6.71
CA LYS A 416 -17.13 -21.68 7.57
C LYS A 416 -16.79 -21.84 9.04
N THR A 417 -16.37 -23.03 9.47
CA THR A 417 -16.01 -23.28 10.88
C THR A 417 -14.91 -22.34 11.36
N ALA A 418 -13.87 -22.08 10.55
CA ALA A 418 -12.77 -21.20 10.89
C ALA A 418 -13.21 -19.73 10.95
N LEU A 419 -13.95 -19.25 9.93
CA LEU A 419 -14.45 -17.88 9.87
C LEU A 419 -15.44 -17.60 11.00
N GLU A 420 -16.46 -18.45 11.18
CA GLU A 420 -17.51 -18.28 12.19
C GLU A 420 -16.94 -18.31 13.60
N ASN A 421 -15.90 -19.11 13.86
CA ASN A 421 -15.18 -19.08 15.13
C ASN A 421 -14.57 -17.69 15.38
N PHE A 422 -13.77 -17.16 14.46
CA PHE A 422 -13.15 -15.83 14.63
C PHE A 422 -14.19 -14.69 14.64
N PHE A 423 -15.27 -14.84 13.91
CA PHE A 423 -16.36 -13.86 13.85
C PHE A 423 -17.32 -13.92 15.04
N THR A 424 -17.00 -14.66 16.08
CA THR A 424 -17.81 -14.77 17.29
C THR A 424 -16.96 -14.47 18.51
N ALA A 425 -17.35 -13.45 19.30
CA ALA A 425 -16.60 -13.02 20.48
C ALA A 425 -16.93 -13.79 21.76
N THR A 426 -17.88 -14.75 21.73
CA THR A 426 -18.24 -15.59 22.86
C THR A 426 -17.97 -17.06 22.58
N ASP A 427 -17.74 -17.84 23.63
CA ASP A 427 -17.72 -19.29 23.57
C ASP A 427 -19.12 -19.88 23.46
N ALA A 428 -19.23 -21.21 23.42
CA ALA A 428 -20.50 -21.93 23.34
C ALA A 428 -21.44 -21.72 24.56
N ASN A 429 -20.92 -21.25 25.69
CA ASN A 429 -21.66 -20.95 26.91
C ASN A 429 -22.05 -19.46 26.99
N GLY A 430 -21.69 -18.65 25.99
CA GLY A 430 -21.94 -17.22 25.96
C GLY A 430 -20.91 -16.37 26.73
N ALA A 431 -19.85 -16.97 27.25
CA ALA A 431 -18.78 -16.26 27.95
C ALA A 431 -17.83 -15.61 26.94
N PRO A 432 -17.23 -14.42 27.26
CA PRO A 432 -16.23 -13.76 26.39
C PRO A 432 -15.02 -14.67 26.14
N LYS A 433 -14.60 -14.78 24.89
CA LYS A 433 -13.42 -15.53 24.50
C LYS A 433 -12.13 -14.86 24.99
N ALA A 434 -11.13 -15.70 25.33
CA ALA A 434 -9.75 -15.24 25.51
C ALA A 434 -9.02 -15.10 24.17
N ALA A 435 -7.89 -14.40 24.16
CA ALA A 435 -7.07 -14.20 22.96
C ALA A 435 -6.70 -15.48 22.23
N LYS A 436 -6.48 -16.60 22.94
CA LYS A 436 -6.12 -17.91 22.38
C LYS A 436 -7.26 -18.62 21.63
N ASP A 437 -8.52 -18.18 21.78
CA ASP A 437 -9.71 -18.90 21.31
C ASP A 437 -10.22 -18.44 19.93
N GLY A 438 -9.54 -17.47 19.30
CA GLY A 438 -9.95 -16.87 18.02
C GLY A 438 -11.04 -15.80 18.21
N VAL A 439 -10.65 -14.52 18.24
CA VAL A 439 -11.55 -13.40 18.49
C VAL A 439 -11.04 -12.09 17.88
N PHE A 440 -11.97 -11.22 17.47
CA PHE A 440 -11.66 -9.85 17.09
C PHE A 440 -11.97 -8.87 18.22
N TYR A 441 -11.02 -7.96 18.46
CA TYR A 441 -11.11 -6.84 19.40
C TYR A 441 -11.03 -5.51 18.64
N TYR A 442 -11.93 -4.59 18.94
CA TYR A 442 -11.87 -3.23 18.40
C TYR A 442 -11.19 -2.29 19.38
N ASP A 443 -10.06 -1.75 19.01
CA ASP A 443 -9.34 -0.71 19.73
C ASP A 443 -9.86 0.67 19.30
N ALA A 444 -10.68 1.30 20.14
CA ALA A 444 -11.28 2.60 19.83
C ALA A 444 -10.27 3.75 19.89
N ASN A 445 -9.13 3.60 20.57
CA ASN A 445 -8.11 4.62 20.67
C ASN A 445 -7.38 4.82 19.34
N TRP A 446 -7.01 3.72 18.68
CA TRP A 446 -6.37 3.73 17.37
C TRP A 446 -7.37 3.60 16.21
N GLY A 447 -8.62 3.20 16.49
CA GLY A 447 -9.64 2.96 15.47
C GLY A 447 -9.27 1.76 14.59
N THR A 448 -9.02 0.61 15.19
CA THR A 448 -8.58 -0.59 14.47
C THR A 448 -9.21 -1.86 15.05
N LEU A 449 -9.40 -2.86 14.19
CA LEU A 449 -9.86 -4.19 14.56
C LEU A 449 -8.65 -5.14 14.64
N ILE A 450 -8.41 -5.72 15.80
CA ILE A 450 -7.27 -6.61 16.06
C ILE A 450 -7.74 -8.04 16.23
N GLY A 451 -7.19 -8.95 15.46
CA GLY A 451 -7.48 -10.38 15.58
C GLY A 451 -6.50 -11.11 16.49
N TYR A 452 -7.01 -11.96 17.36
CA TYR A 452 -6.22 -12.80 18.27
C TYR A 452 -6.54 -14.28 18.07
N PRO A 453 -5.54 -15.17 18.23
CA PRO A 453 -4.11 -14.89 18.48
C PRO A 453 -3.50 -14.04 17.40
N ALA A 454 -2.56 -13.17 17.80
CA ALA A 454 -1.83 -12.29 16.90
C ALA A 454 -0.44 -12.84 16.57
N SER A 455 0.11 -12.45 15.43
CA SER A 455 1.48 -12.74 15.03
C SER A 455 2.10 -11.54 14.29
N PHE A 456 3.41 -11.52 14.13
CA PHE A 456 4.17 -10.49 13.39
C PHE A 456 3.90 -9.03 13.84
N GLY A 457 3.47 -8.85 15.11
CA GLY A 457 3.18 -7.53 15.66
C GLY A 457 1.84 -6.94 15.22
N SER A 458 0.92 -7.75 14.68
CA SER A 458 -0.39 -7.30 14.23
C SER A 458 -1.28 -6.77 15.37
N ASP A 459 -0.92 -7.03 16.64
CA ASP A 459 -1.56 -6.48 17.83
C ASP A 459 -0.92 -5.18 18.32
N VAL A 460 0.31 -5.25 18.85
CA VAL A 460 0.98 -4.12 19.51
C VAL A 460 1.55 -3.08 18.55
N GLU A 461 1.82 -3.45 17.31
CA GLU A 461 2.44 -2.60 16.28
C GLU A 461 1.50 -2.32 15.10
N LEU A 462 0.34 -3.00 15.03
CA LEU A 462 -0.67 -2.93 13.96
C LEU A 462 -0.07 -3.22 12.58
N ASN A 463 0.90 -4.13 12.53
CA ASN A 463 1.53 -4.55 11.28
C ASN A 463 0.59 -5.47 10.49
N ASP A 464 0.69 -5.46 9.17
CA ASP A 464 0.28 -6.52 8.24
C ASP A 464 -1.21 -6.83 8.19
N HIS A 465 -2.10 -5.96 8.70
CA HIS A 465 -3.53 -6.24 8.73
C HIS A 465 -4.10 -6.63 7.37
N HIS A 466 -3.69 -5.95 6.29
CA HIS A 466 -4.17 -6.29 4.94
C HIS A 466 -3.65 -7.64 4.45
N PHE A 467 -2.46 -8.08 4.85
CA PHE A 467 -1.96 -9.43 4.57
C PHE A 467 -2.79 -10.48 5.29
N HIS A 468 -3.03 -10.30 6.60
CA HIS A 468 -3.79 -11.24 7.42
C HIS A 468 -5.27 -11.27 7.00
N TYR A 469 -5.93 -10.13 6.96
CA TYR A 469 -7.37 -10.05 6.70
C TYR A 469 -7.74 -10.28 5.24
N GLY A 470 -6.82 -10.04 4.31
CA GLY A 470 -6.99 -10.39 2.91
C GLY A 470 -7.33 -11.87 2.68
N TYR A 471 -6.70 -12.76 3.43
CA TYR A 471 -7.02 -14.20 3.40
C TYR A 471 -8.44 -14.49 3.91
N PHE A 472 -8.84 -13.86 5.03
CA PHE A 472 -10.20 -14.01 5.59
C PHE A 472 -11.27 -13.51 4.63
N ILE A 473 -11.07 -12.32 4.05
CA ILE A 473 -12.00 -11.69 3.11
C ILE A 473 -12.15 -12.57 1.86
N ARG A 474 -11.04 -13.07 1.31
CA ARG A 474 -11.06 -13.96 0.15
C ARG A 474 -11.79 -15.26 0.44
N ALA A 475 -11.54 -15.90 1.58
CA ALA A 475 -12.21 -17.11 1.98
C ALA A 475 -13.72 -16.88 2.20
N ALA A 476 -14.09 -15.76 2.82
CA ALA A 476 -15.49 -15.35 2.97
C ALA A 476 -16.18 -15.13 1.63
N ALA A 477 -15.47 -14.55 0.65
CA ALA A 477 -15.99 -14.36 -0.70
C ALA A 477 -16.32 -15.69 -1.39
N GLU A 478 -15.49 -16.72 -1.20
CA GLU A 478 -15.76 -18.04 -1.75
C GLU A 478 -17.03 -18.68 -1.16
N ILE A 479 -17.30 -18.46 0.13
CA ILE A 479 -18.57 -18.92 0.74
C ILE A 479 -19.74 -18.07 0.22
N ALA A 480 -19.60 -16.74 0.19
CA ALA A 480 -20.67 -15.83 -0.26
C ALA A 480 -21.13 -16.11 -1.70
N ARG A 481 -20.21 -16.45 -2.60
CA ARG A 481 -20.53 -16.82 -3.99
C ARG A 481 -21.45 -18.03 -4.10
N ARG A 482 -21.47 -18.93 -3.08
CA ARG A 482 -22.24 -20.19 -3.05
C ARG A 482 -23.43 -20.09 -2.14
N GLU A 483 -23.28 -19.43 -1.02
CA GLU A 483 -24.26 -19.30 0.04
C GLU A 483 -24.58 -17.81 0.34
N PRO A 484 -25.41 -17.13 -0.48
CA PRO A 484 -25.77 -15.72 -0.22
C PRO A 484 -26.41 -15.48 1.14
N ALA A 485 -27.10 -16.48 1.71
CA ALA A 485 -27.65 -16.40 3.07
C ALA A 485 -26.55 -16.28 4.13
N TRP A 486 -25.44 -17.02 3.96
CA TRP A 486 -24.29 -16.89 4.84
C TRP A 486 -23.67 -15.48 4.78
N ALA A 487 -23.55 -14.93 3.58
CA ALA A 487 -23.06 -13.56 3.41
C ALA A 487 -23.96 -12.52 4.09
N LYS A 488 -25.29 -12.71 4.06
CA LYS A 488 -26.23 -11.86 4.79
C LYS A 488 -26.05 -11.97 6.33
N ASP A 489 -25.79 -13.16 6.84
CA ASP A 489 -25.65 -13.43 8.26
C ASP A 489 -24.32 -12.91 8.84
N TRP A 490 -23.20 -13.12 8.11
CA TRP A 490 -21.83 -12.90 8.58
C TRP A 490 -21.12 -11.73 7.89
N GLY A 491 -21.69 -11.19 6.83
CA GLY A 491 -21.06 -10.15 6.02
C GLY A 491 -20.74 -8.86 6.75
N GLY A 492 -21.46 -8.58 7.86
CA GLY A 492 -21.12 -7.45 8.72
C GLY A 492 -19.73 -7.56 9.35
N MET A 493 -19.31 -8.78 9.75
CA MET A 493 -17.94 -9.00 10.26
C MET A 493 -16.90 -8.89 9.15
N VAL A 494 -17.18 -9.39 7.95
CA VAL A 494 -16.30 -9.20 6.77
C VAL A 494 -16.15 -7.73 6.43
N SER A 495 -17.25 -6.96 6.50
CA SER A 495 -17.22 -5.50 6.27
C SER A 495 -16.31 -4.77 7.27
N LEU A 496 -16.24 -5.22 8.53
CA LEU A 496 -15.29 -4.65 9.49
C LEU A 496 -13.84 -4.89 9.09
N LEU A 497 -13.50 -6.09 8.61
CA LEU A 497 -12.14 -6.40 8.10
C LEU A 497 -11.80 -5.54 6.89
N VAL A 498 -12.74 -5.42 5.94
CA VAL A 498 -12.56 -4.56 4.75
C VAL A 498 -12.34 -3.11 5.16
N ARG A 499 -13.15 -2.59 6.07
CA ARG A 499 -13.07 -1.20 6.54
C ARG A 499 -11.78 -0.94 7.31
N ASP A 500 -11.31 -1.89 8.10
CA ASP A 500 -10.05 -1.76 8.82
C ASP A 500 -8.87 -1.54 7.86
N ILE A 501 -8.79 -2.27 6.76
CA ILE A 501 -7.67 -2.20 5.83
C ILE A 501 -7.83 -1.14 4.74
N ALA A 502 -9.04 -0.83 4.30
CA ALA A 502 -9.27 -0.01 3.10
C ALA A 502 -10.67 0.64 3.04
N THR A 503 -11.16 1.26 4.14
CA THR A 503 -12.41 2.02 4.02
C THR A 503 -12.27 3.18 3.03
N ALA A 504 -13.25 3.33 2.13
CA ALA A 504 -13.35 4.46 1.20
C ALA A 504 -14.03 5.70 1.82
N ASP A 505 -14.63 5.55 3.00
CA ASP A 505 -15.31 6.64 3.70
C ASP A 505 -14.33 7.41 4.59
N ARG A 506 -14.01 8.65 4.20
CA ARG A 506 -13.17 9.56 5.01
C ARG A 506 -13.80 10.00 6.32
N LYS A 507 -15.08 9.71 6.51
CA LYS A 507 -15.85 10.03 7.73
C LYS A 507 -16.22 8.77 8.52
N ASP A 508 -15.64 7.64 8.18
CA ASP A 508 -15.86 6.41 8.93
C ASP A 508 -15.51 6.64 10.42
N PRO A 509 -16.46 6.46 11.35
CA PRO A 509 -16.20 6.75 12.77
C PRO A 509 -15.29 5.72 13.44
N MET A 510 -15.07 4.57 12.81
CA MET A 510 -14.31 3.45 13.39
C MET A 510 -12.93 3.29 12.77
N PHE A 511 -12.75 3.57 11.48
CA PHE A 511 -11.54 3.25 10.76
C PHE A 511 -11.02 4.45 9.95
N PRO A 512 -9.69 4.63 9.83
CA PRO A 512 -9.13 5.68 8.98
C PRO A 512 -9.27 5.32 7.49
N PHE A 513 -9.39 6.34 6.65
CA PHE A 513 -9.44 6.20 5.19
C PHE A 513 -8.21 5.46 4.66
N LEU A 514 -8.44 4.39 3.88
CA LEU A 514 -7.42 3.59 3.19
C LEU A 514 -6.21 3.20 4.06
N ARG A 515 -6.42 2.82 5.33
CA ARG A 515 -5.35 2.54 6.33
C ARG A 515 -4.05 2.03 5.74
N ASN A 516 -4.10 0.97 4.95
CA ASN A 516 -2.90 0.28 4.47
C ASN A 516 -2.39 0.78 3.12
N PHE A 517 -3.19 1.52 2.36
CA PHE A 517 -2.85 1.89 0.99
C PHE A 517 -2.51 3.37 0.86
N ASP A 518 -1.31 3.66 0.38
CA ASP A 518 -0.84 5.00 0.07
C ASP A 518 -1.25 5.38 -1.37
N PRO A 519 -2.23 6.28 -1.54
CA PRO A 519 -2.77 6.59 -2.86
C PRO A 519 -1.79 7.34 -3.76
N TYR A 520 -0.75 7.97 -3.19
CA TYR A 520 0.27 8.66 -3.98
C TYR A 520 1.44 7.75 -4.33
N ALA A 521 1.88 6.90 -3.40
CA ALA A 521 2.91 5.89 -3.68
C ALA A 521 2.38 4.78 -4.59
N GLY A 522 1.05 4.57 -4.62
CA GLY A 522 0.38 3.57 -5.45
C GLY A 522 0.49 2.15 -4.92
N HIS A 523 0.89 1.97 -3.67
CA HIS A 523 1.03 0.66 -3.03
C HIS A 523 0.77 0.75 -1.53
N SER A 524 0.62 -0.42 -0.91
CA SER A 524 0.41 -0.54 0.53
C SER A 524 1.71 -0.46 1.33
N TRP A 525 1.56 -0.15 2.64
CA TRP A 525 2.61 -0.23 3.64
C TRP A 525 2.28 -1.29 4.70
N ALA A 526 3.29 -2.02 5.14
CA ALA A 526 3.16 -3.14 6.06
C ALA A 526 3.18 -2.72 7.53
N SER A 527 4.11 -1.84 7.93
CA SER A 527 4.28 -1.49 9.34
C SER A 527 3.24 -0.48 9.82
N GLY A 528 2.53 -0.81 10.91
CA GLY A 528 1.57 0.10 11.53
C GLY A 528 2.20 1.35 12.09
N HIS A 529 3.35 1.22 12.68
CA HIS A 529 4.04 2.32 13.38
C HIS A 529 5.09 3.06 12.53
N ALA A 530 5.60 2.48 11.45
CA ALA A 530 6.65 3.08 10.59
C ALA A 530 7.90 3.62 11.34
N LYS A 531 8.25 3.05 12.52
CA LYS A 531 9.37 3.51 13.37
C LYS A 531 10.71 2.98 12.87
N PHE A 532 11.11 3.35 11.65
CA PHE A 532 12.36 2.93 11.03
C PHE A 532 13.11 4.12 10.43
N GLY A 533 14.43 4.04 10.44
CA GLY A 533 15.28 5.09 9.86
C GLY A 533 15.13 5.28 8.36
N ASP A 534 14.66 4.24 7.65
CA ASP A 534 14.40 4.24 6.20
C ASP A 534 12.91 4.45 5.85
N GLY A 535 12.08 4.85 6.81
CA GLY A 535 10.64 5.02 6.64
C GLY A 535 9.86 3.70 6.69
N ASN A 536 8.57 3.72 6.35
CA ASN A 536 7.75 2.52 6.28
C ASN A 536 8.22 1.57 5.16
N ASN A 537 7.76 0.34 5.18
CA ASN A 537 8.16 -0.71 4.22
C ASN A 537 6.99 -1.56 3.76
N ASN A 538 7.21 -2.29 2.66
CA ASN A 538 6.38 -3.39 2.23
C ASN A 538 7.28 -4.51 1.70
N GLU A 539 7.24 -5.67 2.36
CA GLU A 539 7.97 -6.88 1.98
C GLU A 539 7.17 -7.73 1.01
N SER A 540 5.87 -7.97 1.29
CA SER A 540 5.03 -8.94 0.60
C SER A 540 3.97 -8.27 -0.28
N SER A 541 4.41 -7.72 -1.40
CA SER A 541 3.52 -7.04 -2.36
C SER A 541 2.41 -7.94 -2.90
N SER A 542 2.67 -9.23 -3.07
CA SER A 542 1.68 -10.20 -3.55
C SER A 542 0.59 -10.54 -2.53
N GLU A 543 0.86 -10.46 -1.23
CA GLU A 543 -0.16 -10.59 -0.19
C GLU A 543 -1.10 -9.37 -0.17
N ALA A 544 -0.59 -8.17 -0.45
CA ALA A 544 -1.44 -7.00 -0.67
C ALA A 544 -2.37 -7.19 -1.88
N VAL A 545 -1.84 -7.65 -3.01
CA VAL A 545 -2.65 -7.98 -4.20
C VAL A 545 -3.71 -9.03 -3.88
N ASN A 546 -3.40 -10.05 -3.06
CA ASN A 546 -4.39 -11.03 -2.59
C ASN A 546 -5.53 -10.38 -1.77
N ALA A 547 -5.22 -9.36 -0.95
CA ALA A 547 -6.25 -8.62 -0.21
C ALA A 547 -7.19 -7.87 -1.16
N TRP A 548 -6.65 -7.13 -2.13
CA TRP A 548 -7.46 -6.39 -3.11
C TRP A 548 -8.27 -7.31 -4.02
N TYR A 549 -7.71 -8.44 -4.41
CA TYR A 549 -8.44 -9.49 -5.11
C TYR A 549 -9.60 -10.05 -4.25
N GLY A 550 -9.37 -10.26 -2.97
CA GLY A 550 -10.40 -10.65 -2.01
C GLY A 550 -11.57 -9.65 -1.97
N LEU A 551 -11.26 -8.33 -2.00
CA LEU A 551 -12.28 -7.27 -2.05
C LEU A 551 -13.12 -7.37 -3.33
N ILE A 552 -12.50 -7.57 -4.50
CA ILE A 552 -13.21 -7.72 -5.78
C ILE A 552 -14.16 -8.91 -5.72
N LEU A 553 -13.69 -10.07 -5.26
CA LEU A 553 -14.50 -11.28 -5.16
C LEU A 553 -15.66 -11.11 -4.18
N TRP A 554 -15.41 -10.50 -3.01
CA TRP A 554 -16.44 -10.26 -2.01
C TRP A 554 -17.51 -9.30 -2.52
N ALA A 555 -17.08 -8.20 -3.13
CA ALA A 555 -17.96 -7.18 -3.67
C ALA A 555 -18.88 -7.72 -4.78
N GLU A 556 -18.32 -8.51 -5.70
CA GLU A 556 -19.11 -9.18 -6.75
C GLU A 556 -20.08 -10.21 -6.18
N ALA A 557 -19.68 -10.96 -5.13
CA ALA A 557 -20.55 -11.95 -4.50
C ALA A 557 -21.72 -11.31 -3.71
N THR A 558 -21.52 -10.09 -3.21
CA THR A 558 -22.53 -9.34 -2.43
C THR A 558 -23.28 -8.27 -3.23
N GLY A 559 -22.86 -8.01 -4.47
CA GLY A 559 -23.45 -6.99 -5.33
C GLY A 559 -23.07 -5.55 -4.98
N ASP A 560 -21.95 -5.35 -4.24
CA ASP A 560 -21.44 -4.02 -3.87
C ASP A 560 -20.53 -3.46 -4.98
N ALA A 561 -21.10 -2.71 -5.89
CA ALA A 561 -20.39 -2.11 -7.01
C ALA A 561 -19.34 -1.08 -6.58
N ALA A 562 -19.58 -0.33 -5.50
CA ALA A 562 -18.64 0.68 -5.02
C ALA A 562 -17.38 0.03 -4.43
N LEU A 563 -17.56 -1.04 -3.64
CA LEU A 563 -16.45 -1.83 -3.09
C LEU A 563 -15.69 -2.58 -4.20
N ARG A 564 -16.40 -3.09 -5.23
CA ARG A 564 -15.75 -3.70 -6.40
C ARG A 564 -14.82 -2.68 -7.09
N ASP A 565 -15.32 -1.48 -7.34
CA ASP A 565 -14.56 -0.44 -8.02
C ASP A 565 -13.36 0.03 -7.19
N LEU A 566 -13.51 0.09 -5.86
CA LEU A 566 -12.38 0.29 -4.94
C LEU A 566 -11.35 -0.83 -5.08
N GLY A 567 -11.78 -2.09 -4.99
CA GLY A 567 -10.89 -3.25 -5.12
C GLY A 567 -10.15 -3.28 -6.46
N VAL A 568 -10.82 -2.99 -7.57
CA VAL A 568 -10.22 -2.89 -8.90
C VAL A 568 -9.18 -1.77 -8.97
N TRP A 569 -9.46 -0.62 -8.38
CA TRP A 569 -8.51 0.49 -8.34
C TRP A 569 -7.26 0.16 -7.51
N LEU A 570 -7.43 -0.35 -6.29
CA LEU A 570 -6.32 -0.77 -5.42
C LEU A 570 -5.44 -1.84 -6.10
N TYR A 571 -6.07 -2.88 -6.63
CA TYR A 571 -5.42 -3.98 -7.34
C TYR A 571 -4.60 -3.50 -8.54
N SER A 572 -5.21 -2.68 -9.41
CA SER A 572 -4.54 -2.20 -10.62
C SER A 572 -3.36 -1.27 -10.30
N THR A 573 -3.57 -0.37 -9.33
CA THR A 573 -2.58 0.64 -8.98
C THR A 573 -1.38 0.00 -8.28
N GLU A 574 -1.63 -0.95 -7.37
CA GLU A 574 -0.53 -1.66 -6.69
C GLU A 574 0.26 -2.55 -7.66
N ILE A 575 -0.38 -3.23 -8.61
CA ILE A 575 0.32 -3.99 -9.64
C ILE A 575 1.23 -3.08 -10.49
N ALA A 576 0.76 -1.90 -10.89
CA ALA A 576 1.61 -0.95 -11.63
C ALA A 576 2.83 -0.50 -10.81
N ALA A 577 2.65 -0.28 -9.51
CA ALA A 577 3.76 0.04 -8.60
C ALA A 577 4.72 -1.16 -8.40
N ILE A 578 4.18 -2.38 -8.32
CA ILE A 578 4.98 -3.62 -8.20
C ILE A 578 5.84 -3.83 -9.45
N GLU A 579 5.27 -3.68 -10.64
CA GLU A 579 5.99 -3.80 -11.91
C GLU A 579 7.15 -2.82 -12.02
N ASP A 580 7.00 -1.61 -11.46
CA ASP A 580 8.04 -0.58 -11.44
C ASP A 580 9.05 -0.78 -10.29
N TYR A 581 8.60 -0.89 -9.03
CA TYR A 581 9.49 -0.72 -7.87
C TYR A 581 10.05 -2.02 -7.32
N TRP A 582 9.30 -3.15 -7.40
CA TRP A 582 9.78 -4.46 -6.98
C TRP A 582 10.48 -5.21 -8.09
N PHE A 583 10.02 -5.05 -9.33
CA PHE A 583 10.48 -5.86 -10.46
C PHE A 583 11.23 -5.07 -11.54
N ASN A 584 10.99 -3.75 -11.65
CA ASN A 584 11.57 -2.93 -12.72
C ASN A 584 11.50 -3.63 -14.08
N VAL A 585 10.31 -4.10 -14.44
CA VAL A 585 10.09 -4.94 -15.62
C VAL A 585 10.53 -4.27 -16.93
N HIS A 586 10.60 -2.94 -16.95
CA HIS A 586 11.08 -2.13 -18.07
C HIS A 586 12.60 -1.89 -18.06
N GLY A 587 13.28 -2.17 -16.95
CA GLY A 587 14.73 -2.06 -16.82
C GLY A 587 15.30 -0.64 -16.82
N ASP A 588 14.48 0.39 -16.53
CA ASP A 588 14.83 1.81 -16.70
C ASP A 588 14.83 2.64 -15.41
N LEU A 589 14.56 2.02 -14.23
CA LEU A 589 14.43 2.77 -12.99
C LEU A 589 15.63 2.66 -12.04
N TRP A 590 16.27 1.50 -12.01
CA TRP A 590 17.31 1.24 -11.02
C TRP A 590 18.69 1.71 -11.46
N PRO A 591 19.54 2.20 -10.52
CA PRO A 591 20.94 2.46 -10.81
C PRO A 591 21.67 1.20 -11.32
N LYS A 592 22.65 1.38 -12.19
CA LYS A 592 23.40 0.26 -12.80
C LYS A 592 24.20 -0.58 -11.78
N GLU A 593 24.54 0.02 -10.65
CA GLU A 593 25.23 -0.61 -9.53
C GLU A 593 24.34 -1.59 -8.76
N TYR A 594 23.03 -1.50 -8.91
CA TYR A 594 22.09 -2.48 -8.37
C TYR A 594 21.89 -3.61 -9.40
N THR A 595 22.55 -4.71 -9.16
CA THR A 595 22.60 -5.86 -10.08
C THR A 595 21.54 -6.95 -9.87
N PRO A 596 20.88 -7.08 -8.69
CA PRO A 596 19.80 -8.05 -8.52
C PRO A 596 18.62 -7.79 -9.48
N SER A 597 17.86 -8.84 -9.76
CA SER A 597 16.70 -8.78 -10.65
C SER A 597 15.40 -8.38 -9.94
N VAL A 598 15.42 -8.26 -8.62
CA VAL A 598 14.28 -7.93 -7.77
C VAL A 598 14.70 -6.99 -6.64
N VAL A 599 13.86 -6.02 -6.31
CA VAL A 599 13.85 -5.35 -5.01
C VAL A 599 12.87 -6.12 -4.15
N THR A 600 13.35 -6.79 -3.12
CA THR A 600 12.51 -7.66 -2.29
C THR A 600 11.59 -6.85 -1.38
N MET A 601 12.13 -5.78 -0.81
CA MET A 601 11.43 -4.93 0.15
C MET A 601 11.57 -3.46 -0.24
N VAL A 602 10.46 -2.82 -0.55
CA VAL A 602 10.39 -1.38 -0.84
C VAL A 602 10.17 -0.61 0.46
N TRP A 603 11.02 0.38 0.69
CA TRP A 603 10.98 1.30 1.82
C TRP A 603 10.72 2.74 1.36
N GLY A 604 10.44 3.62 2.30
CA GLY A 604 10.39 5.05 2.01
C GLY A 604 11.71 5.56 1.44
N GLY A 605 12.85 5.25 2.08
CA GLY A 605 14.19 5.75 1.75
C GLY A 605 15.13 4.75 1.07
N LYS A 606 14.70 3.52 0.78
CA LYS A 606 15.55 2.52 0.11
C LYS A 606 14.75 1.44 -0.63
N GLY A 607 15.40 0.71 -1.54
CA GLY A 607 14.98 -0.60 -2.01
C GLY A 607 15.97 -1.65 -1.52
N ALA A 608 15.51 -2.69 -0.79
CA ALA A 608 16.38 -3.70 -0.22
C ALA A 608 16.25 -5.04 -0.95
N ASN A 609 17.37 -5.74 -1.17
CA ASN A 609 17.42 -7.11 -1.63
C ASN A 609 17.56 -8.05 -0.42
N ALA A 610 16.55 -8.08 0.42
CA ALA A 610 16.52 -8.85 1.67
C ALA A 610 15.10 -9.01 2.18
N THR A 611 14.84 -10.10 2.93
CA THR A 611 13.63 -10.29 3.72
C THR A 611 13.90 -10.09 5.21
N TRP A 612 12.83 -9.99 6.01
CA TRP A 612 12.91 -9.95 7.46
C TRP A 612 13.34 -11.29 8.08
N PHE A 613 13.10 -12.42 7.40
CA PHE A 613 13.14 -13.75 8.02
C PHE A 613 14.15 -14.72 7.40
N SER A 614 14.61 -14.50 6.15
CA SER A 614 15.48 -15.46 5.46
C SER A 614 16.44 -14.76 4.49
N GLY A 615 17.66 -15.29 4.43
CA GLY A 615 18.64 -14.89 3.40
C GLY A 615 18.69 -15.84 2.20
N ASN A 616 17.80 -16.85 2.15
CA ASN A 616 17.77 -17.80 1.02
C ASN A 616 17.23 -17.10 -0.22
N PRO A 617 17.84 -17.31 -1.39
CA PRO A 617 17.39 -16.69 -2.64
C PRO A 617 15.91 -16.96 -2.96
N GLU A 618 15.40 -18.18 -2.71
CA GLU A 618 14.01 -18.53 -2.91
C GLU A 618 13.05 -17.67 -2.07
N ALA A 619 13.45 -17.32 -0.82
CA ALA A 619 12.67 -16.43 0.02
C ALA A 619 12.76 -14.97 -0.47
N VAL A 620 13.96 -14.52 -0.85
CA VAL A 620 14.22 -13.16 -1.35
C VAL A 620 13.40 -12.85 -2.59
N HIS A 621 13.28 -13.80 -3.52
CA HIS A 621 12.44 -13.65 -4.71
C HIS A 621 10.97 -13.98 -4.44
N GLY A 622 10.70 -15.10 -3.76
CA GLY A 622 9.38 -15.71 -3.63
C GLY A 622 8.43 -15.02 -2.67
N ILE A 623 8.93 -14.18 -1.74
CA ILE A 623 8.05 -13.44 -0.83
C ILE A 623 7.08 -12.51 -1.58
N ASN A 624 7.46 -12.05 -2.77
CA ASN A 624 6.63 -11.23 -3.64
C ASN A 624 5.84 -12.05 -4.68
N TRP A 625 5.75 -13.37 -4.51
CA TRP A 625 4.93 -14.27 -5.34
C TRP A 625 3.80 -14.93 -4.54
N LEU A 626 4.03 -15.19 -3.24
CA LEU A 626 3.02 -15.84 -2.38
C LEU A 626 1.96 -14.83 -1.88
N PRO A 627 0.72 -15.30 -1.68
CA PRO A 627 0.21 -16.58 -2.12
C PRO A 627 -0.03 -16.60 -3.64
N PHE A 628 0.32 -17.68 -4.32
CA PHE A 628 -0.20 -17.88 -5.65
C PHE A 628 -1.71 -18.08 -5.59
N THR A 629 -2.41 -17.32 -6.42
CA THR A 629 -3.86 -17.37 -6.58
C THR A 629 -4.21 -17.19 -8.05
N PRO A 630 -5.44 -17.37 -8.47
CA PRO A 630 -5.81 -17.05 -9.86
C PRO A 630 -5.52 -15.58 -10.25
N ALA A 631 -5.49 -14.67 -9.26
CA ALA A 631 -5.08 -13.29 -9.48
C ALA A 631 -3.59 -13.13 -9.78
N SER A 632 -2.74 -14.08 -9.39
CA SER A 632 -1.28 -14.02 -9.60
C SER A 632 -0.85 -14.10 -11.06
N LEU A 633 -1.79 -14.25 -12.00
CA LEU A 633 -1.53 -14.14 -13.44
C LEU A 633 -0.88 -12.79 -13.82
N TYR A 634 -1.04 -11.74 -13.01
CA TYR A 634 -0.35 -10.46 -13.25
C TYR A 634 1.17 -10.60 -13.28
N LEU A 635 1.75 -11.55 -12.52
CA LEU A 635 3.18 -11.82 -12.52
C LEU A 635 3.71 -12.24 -13.90
N GLY A 636 2.84 -12.84 -14.72
CA GLY A 636 3.18 -13.32 -16.08
C GLY A 636 3.02 -12.31 -17.20
N ARG A 637 2.70 -11.04 -16.90
CA ARG A 637 2.49 -10.01 -17.94
C ARG A 637 3.75 -9.65 -18.72
N TYR A 638 4.93 -9.95 -18.15
CA TYR A 638 6.25 -9.72 -18.76
C TYR A 638 7.08 -11.01 -18.70
N PRO A 639 6.80 -11.98 -19.58
CA PRO A 639 7.44 -13.30 -19.55
C PRO A 639 8.96 -13.24 -19.74
N GLU A 640 9.48 -12.24 -20.45
CA GLU A 640 10.92 -11.99 -20.58
C GLU A 640 11.56 -11.62 -19.24
N TYR A 641 10.88 -10.80 -18.46
CA TYR A 641 11.31 -10.49 -17.09
C TYR A 641 11.23 -11.74 -16.21
N CYS A 642 10.17 -12.53 -16.30
CA CYS A 642 10.04 -13.77 -15.54
C CYS A 642 11.21 -14.73 -15.83
N ALA A 643 11.57 -14.90 -17.11
CA ALA A 643 12.72 -15.73 -17.51
C ALA A 643 14.05 -15.18 -16.96
N LYS A 644 14.26 -13.87 -17.03
CA LYS A 644 15.46 -13.18 -16.47
C LYS A 644 15.54 -13.36 -14.97
N ASN A 645 14.44 -13.12 -14.24
CA ASN A 645 14.38 -13.23 -12.79
C ASN A 645 14.58 -14.68 -12.30
N TYR A 646 13.99 -15.67 -13.00
CA TYR A 646 14.24 -17.08 -12.71
C TYR A 646 15.71 -17.46 -12.93
N ALA A 647 16.34 -17.01 -14.02
CA ALA A 647 17.75 -17.28 -14.27
C ALA A 647 18.66 -16.64 -13.21
N ALA A 648 18.32 -15.45 -12.73
CA ALA A 648 19.03 -14.81 -11.61
C ALA A 648 18.89 -15.62 -10.32
N LEU A 649 17.68 -16.04 -9.97
CA LEU A 649 17.42 -16.91 -8.82
C LEU A 649 18.25 -18.20 -8.85
N VAL A 650 18.31 -18.88 -10.02
CA VAL A 650 19.13 -20.10 -10.19
C VAL A 650 20.61 -19.81 -9.95
N ALA A 651 21.11 -18.69 -10.47
CA ALA A 651 22.51 -18.31 -10.30
C ALA A 651 22.83 -17.95 -8.82
N GLU A 652 21.95 -17.20 -8.18
CA GLU A 652 22.07 -16.78 -6.78
C GLU A 652 21.99 -17.98 -5.83
N ASN A 653 21.09 -18.93 -6.08
CA ASN A 653 20.97 -20.16 -5.30
C ASN A 653 22.24 -21.00 -5.40
N LYS A 654 22.77 -21.18 -6.61
CA LYS A 654 24.05 -21.89 -6.83
C LYS A 654 25.23 -21.20 -6.11
N GLU A 655 25.26 -19.87 -6.10
CA GLU A 655 26.29 -19.11 -5.35
C GLU A 655 26.11 -19.27 -3.83
N ALA A 656 24.87 -19.28 -3.34
CA ALA A 656 24.57 -19.49 -1.93
C ALA A 656 24.99 -20.90 -1.47
N ASP A 657 24.65 -21.94 -2.23
CA ASP A 657 25.03 -23.34 -1.95
C ASP A 657 26.52 -23.57 -1.96
N ALA A 658 27.24 -22.90 -2.86
CA ALA A 658 28.70 -22.98 -2.89
C ALA A 658 29.35 -22.38 -1.62
N LYS A 659 28.72 -21.35 -1.04
CA LYS A 659 29.19 -20.73 0.21
C LYS A 659 28.77 -21.50 1.46
N LYS A 660 27.55 -22.02 1.45
CA LYS A 660 26.94 -22.76 2.56
C LYS A 660 26.11 -23.90 2.00
N PRO A 661 26.70 -25.11 1.86
CA PRO A 661 25.96 -26.26 1.33
C PRO A 661 24.66 -26.50 2.11
N PRO A 662 23.56 -26.83 1.43
CA PRO A 662 22.30 -27.15 2.07
C PRO A 662 22.44 -28.40 2.94
N LYS A 663 21.53 -28.54 3.90
CA LYS A 663 21.52 -29.76 4.76
C LYS A 663 21.15 -30.96 3.90
N PRO A 664 21.77 -32.13 4.10
CA PRO A 664 21.40 -33.33 3.38
C PRO A 664 19.89 -33.63 3.49
N GLY A 665 19.25 -33.87 2.36
CA GLY A 665 17.84 -34.22 2.28
C GLY A 665 16.84 -33.03 2.34
N THR A 666 17.31 -31.78 2.36
CA THR A 666 16.41 -30.59 2.28
C THR A 666 16.10 -30.16 0.85
N LEU A 667 17.00 -30.46 -0.11
CA LEU A 667 16.81 -30.05 -1.48
C LEU A 667 15.66 -30.80 -2.15
N VAL A 668 14.84 -30.04 -2.87
CA VAL A 668 13.83 -30.55 -3.82
C VAL A 668 14.24 -30.11 -5.22
N GLY A 669 14.86 -31.03 -5.97
CA GLY A 669 15.63 -30.64 -7.15
C GLY A 669 16.84 -29.80 -6.74
N GLN A 670 16.82 -28.53 -7.14
CA GLN A 670 17.86 -27.56 -6.77
C GLN A 670 17.41 -26.54 -5.70
N TRP A 671 16.21 -26.69 -5.12
CA TRP A 671 15.58 -25.70 -4.26
C TRP A 671 15.60 -26.13 -2.79
N ASP A 672 16.04 -25.22 -1.90
CA ASP A 672 16.08 -25.44 -0.45
C ASP A 672 14.71 -25.30 0.21
N GLN A 673 13.88 -24.42 -0.33
CA GLN A 673 12.52 -24.14 0.16
C GLN A 673 11.63 -23.66 -0.97
N TRP A 674 10.31 -23.69 -0.76
CA TRP A 674 9.29 -23.14 -1.66
C TRP A 674 9.41 -23.60 -3.12
N ALA A 675 9.89 -24.82 -3.34
CA ALA A 675 10.06 -25.35 -4.68
C ALA A 675 8.79 -25.26 -5.52
N ASP A 676 7.62 -25.47 -4.91
CA ASP A 676 6.30 -25.31 -5.54
C ASP A 676 6.06 -23.88 -6.04
N LEU A 677 6.41 -22.85 -5.27
CA LEU A 677 6.30 -21.47 -5.71
C LEU A 677 7.27 -21.15 -6.85
N VAL A 678 8.49 -21.71 -6.78
CA VAL A 678 9.47 -21.53 -7.85
C VAL A 678 8.99 -22.17 -9.15
N TRP A 679 8.40 -23.37 -9.10
CA TRP A 679 7.82 -24.00 -10.29
C TRP A 679 6.65 -23.18 -10.86
N MET A 680 5.76 -22.67 -10.00
CA MET A 680 4.65 -21.84 -10.43
C MET A 680 5.13 -20.55 -11.09
N TYR A 681 6.18 -19.91 -10.54
CA TYR A 681 6.79 -18.75 -11.15
C TYR A 681 7.48 -19.08 -12.48
N ARG A 682 8.22 -20.18 -12.54
CA ARG A 682 8.87 -20.67 -13.77
C ARG A 682 7.87 -20.89 -14.90
N ALA A 683 6.69 -21.40 -14.59
CA ALA A 683 5.64 -21.67 -15.58
C ALA A 683 5.16 -20.40 -16.30
N LEU A 684 5.34 -19.20 -15.74
CA LEU A 684 4.99 -17.94 -16.39
C LEU A 684 5.86 -17.65 -17.64
N SER A 685 7.05 -18.26 -17.71
CA SER A 685 7.96 -18.13 -18.86
C SER A 685 8.20 -19.45 -19.59
N ASP A 686 8.25 -20.57 -18.87
CA ASP A 686 8.49 -21.92 -19.44
C ASP A 686 7.68 -22.98 -18.69
N PRO A 687 6.41 -23.17 -19.07
CA PRO A 687 5.54 -24.13 -18.40
C PRO A 687 5.96 -25.60 -18.59
N ALA A 688 6.70 -25.93 -19.66
CA ALA A 688 7.16 -27.28 -19.91
C ALA A 688 8.27 -27.70 -18.93
N ASP A 689 9.25 -26.82 -18.71
CA ASP A 689 10.31 -27.01 -17.72
C ASP A 689 9.72 -27.07 -16.30
N ALA A 690 8.78 -26.19 -15.98
CA ALA A 690 8.10 -26.16 -14.69
C ALA A 690 7.36 -27.47 -14.37
N LEU A 691 6.63 -28.04 -15.36
CA LEU A 691 5.97 -29.35 -15.24
C LEU A 691 6.97 -30.46 -15.02
N ALA A 692 8.07 -30.50 -15.77
CA ALA A 692 9.11 -31.52 -15.61
C ALA A 692 9.72 -31.48 -14.20
N GLN A 693 9.97 -30.31 -13.65
CA GLN A 693 10.45 -30.14 -12.26
C GLN A 693 9.41 -30.64 -11.24
N PHE A 694 8.15 -30.32 -11.42
CA PHE A 694 7.06 -30.80 -10.56
C PHE A 694 6.93 -32.33 -10.60
N GLU A 695 7.01 -32.93 -11.78
CA GLU A 695 6.91 -34.38 -11.95
C GLU A 695 8.10 -35.12 -11.29
N ALA A 696 9.27 -34.52 -11.30
CA ALA A 696 10.47 -35.04 -10.65
C ALA A 696 10.50 -34.87 -9.11
N ARG A 697 9.45 -34.28 -8.52
CA ARG A 697 9.40 -34.04 -7.07
C ARG A 697 9.48 -35.35 -6.27
N PRO A 698 10.14 -35.36 -5.10
CA PRO A 698 10.21 -36.54 -4.25
C PRO A 698 8.83 -36.91 -3.71
N ALA A 699 8.65 -38.20 -3.46
CA ALA A 699 7.45 -38.68 -2.76
C ALA A 699 7.34 -38.01 -1.37
N GLY A 700 6.13 -37.60 -1.00
CA GLY A 700 5.88 -36.92 0.27
C GLY A 700 6.29 -35.45 0.32
N PHE A 701 6.67 -34.84 -0.81
CA PHE A 701 6.90 -33.39 -0.88
C PHE A 701 5.72 -32.60 -0.33
N LYS A 702 5.99 -31.62 0.50
CA LYS A 702 5.01 -30.69 1.07
C LYS A 702 5.18 -29.31 0.43
N PRO A 703 4.12 -28.73 -0.14
CA PRO A 703 4.16 -27.38 -0.67
C PRO A 703 4.31 -26.33 0.45
N GLU A 704 4.51 -25.09 0.06
CA GLU A 704 4.43 -23.94 0.97
C GLU A 704 3.10 -23.96 1.76
N ALA A 705 3.10 -23.48 3.01
CA ALA A 705 1.99 -23.66 3.96
C ALA A 705 0.63 -23.15 3.44
N GLY A 706 0.62 -22.05 2.68
CA GLY A 706 -0.58 -21.47 2.06
C GLY A 706 -0.92 -22.04 0.68
N ASN A 707 -0.10 -22.96 0.15
CA ASN A 707 -0.27 -23.56 -1.17
C ASN A 707 -0.70 -25.03 -1.09
N SER A 708 -0.98 -25.64 -2.24
CA SER A 708 -1.41 -27.05 -2.38
C SER A 708 -0.84 -27.68 -3.64
N LEU A 709 -0.67 -29.00 -3.64
CA LEU A 709 -0.22 -29.73 -4.81
C LEU A 709 -1.24 -29.69 -5.95
N ALA A 710 -2.53 -29.77 -5.61
CA ALA A 710 -3.60 -29.70 -6.61
C ALA A 710 -3.61 -28.35 -7.35
N PHE A 711 -3.43 -27.25 -6.64
CA PHE A 711 -3.39 -25.92 -7.26
C PHE A 711 -2.08 -25.69 -8.00
N THR A 712 -0.94 -26.13 -7.47
CA THR A 712 0.34 -26.08 -8.19
C THR A 712 0.21 -26.78 -9.54
N TYR A 713 -0.28 -28.00 -9.56
CA TYR A 713 -0.42 -28.74 -10.82
C TYR A 713 -1.47 -28.12 -11.76
N LEU A 714 -2.57 -27.59 -11.23
CA LEU A 714 -3.55 -26.84 -12.03
C LEU A 714 -2.91 -25.62 -12.70
N TRP A 715 -2.13 -24.83 -11.96
CA TRP A 715 -1.41 -23.67 -12.47
C TRP A 715 -0.47 -24.05 -13.61
N LEU A 716 0.39 -25.05 -13.38
CA LEU A 716 1.36 -25.53 -14.36
C LEU A 716 0.68 -26.07 -15.63
N SER A 717 -0.33 -26.90 -15.45
CA SER A 717 -1.06 -27.52 -16.57
C SER A 717 -1.90 -26.51 -17.36
N THR A 718 -2.47 -25.50 -16.70
CA THR A 718 -3.20 -24.41 -17.37
C THR A 718 -2.26 -23.61 -18.28
N LEU A 719 -1.09 -23.20 -17.78
CA LEU A 719 -0.12 -22.46 -18.58
C LEU A 719 0.52 -23.33 -19.67
N ALA A 720 0.69 -24.62 -19.42
CA ALA A 720 1.15 -25.55 -20.47
C ALA A 720 0.11 -25.72 -21.60
N GLU A 721 -1.18 -25.71 -21.27
CA GLU A 721 -2.27 -25.87 -22.28
C GLU A 721 -2.49 -24.56 -23.05
N TYR A 722 -2.68 -23.43 -22.33
CA TYR A 722 -3.11 -22.16 -22.93
C TYR A 722 -1.95 -21.21 -23.28
N GLY A 723 -0.78 -21.41 -22.72
CA GLY A 723 0.40 -20.57 -22.96
C GLY A 723 0.57 -19.43 -21.96
N GLN A 724 1.29 -18.40 -22.38
CA GLN A 724 1.64 -17.25 -21.57
C GLN A 724 0.48 -16.24 -21.47
N VAL A 725 0.47 -15.45 -20.40
CA VAL A 725 -0.50 -14.36 -20.23
C VAL A 725 -0.32 -13.31 -21.33
N ASP A 726 -1.42 -12.93 -21.98
CA ASP A 726 -1.45 -11.86 -22.99
C ASP A 726 -2.00 -10.57 -22.38
N ARG A 727 -1.11 -9.64 -22.04
CA ARG A 727 -1.47 -8.34 -21.46
C ARG A 727 -2.04 -7.33 -22.45
N ALA A 728 -1.97 -7.61 -23.75
CA ALA A 728 -2.43 -6.68 -24.77
C ALA A 728 -3.96 -6.64 -24.92
N VAL A 729 -4.67 -7.59 -24.29
CA VAL A 729 -6.12 -7.73 -24.43
C VAL A 729 -6.79 -7.66 -23.06
N THR A 730 -7.77 -6.79 -22.94
CA THR A 730 -8.60 -6.57 -21.74
C THR A 730 -10.07 -6.91 -22.02
N ALA A 731 -10.94 -6.90 -21.02
CA ALA A 731 -12.36 -7.21 -21.17
C ALA A 731 -13.25 -6.27 -20.35
N ASP A 732 -14.56 -6.26 -20.68
CA ASP A 732 -15.59 -5.47 -20.00
C ASP A 732 -16.08 -6.09 -18.67
N THR A 733 -15.26 -6.90 -18.03
CA THR A 733 -15.51 -7.54 -16.73
C THR A 733 -14.21 -7.62 -15.93
N PRO A 734 -14.24 -7.58 -14.58
CA PRO A 734 -13.05 -7.84 -13.78
C PRO A 734 -12.58 -9.29 -13.84
N PHE A 735 -13.43 -10.23 -14.26
CA PHE A 735 -13.14 -11.65 -14.24
C PHE A 735 -12.80 -12.18 -15.64
N TYR A 736 -11.57 -11.97 -16.06
CA TYR A 736 -11.05 -12.47 -17.32
C TYR A 736 -9.56 -12.81 -17.25
N ALA A 737 -9.13 -13.61 -18.21
CA ALA A 737 -7.72 -13.80 -18.55
C ALA A 737 -7.61 -14.06 -20.07
N VAL A 738 -6.49 -13.66 -20.65
CA VAL A 738 -6.15 -13.98 -22.04
C VAL A 738 -4.78 -14.63 -22.05
N PHE A 739 -4.67 -15.70 -22.81
CA PHE A 739 -3.42 -16.46 -22.95
C PHE A 739 -3.03 -16.53 -24.42
N THR A 740 -1.73 -16.63 -24.70
CA THR A 740 -1.20 -16.82 -26.05
C THR A 740 -0.24 -18.00 -26.10
N LYS A 741 -0.51 -18.95 -27.00
CA LYS A 741 0.35 -20.10 -27.29
C LYS A 741 0.54 -20.23 -28.78
N ALA A 742 1.78 -20.23 -29.25
CA ALA A 742 2.12 -20.33 -30.68
C ALA A 742 1.32 -19.35 -31.58
N GLY A 743 1.14 -18.11 -31.10
CA GLY A 743 0.43 -17.04 -31.81
C GLY A 743 -1.10 -17.14 -31.78
N LYS A 744 -1.68 -18.17 -31.13
CA LYS A 744 -3.13 -18.31 -30.95
C LYS A 744 -3.54 -17.81 -29.55
N ARG A 745 -4.53 -16.92 -29.52
CA ARG A 745 -5.14 -16.44 -28.26
C ARG A 745 -6.22 -17.38 -27.76
N THR A 746 -6.33 -17.49 -26.45
CA THR A 746 -7.44 -18.10 -25.73
C THR A 746 -8.00 -17.09 -24.76
N HIS A 747 -9.27 -16.72 -24.93
CA HIS A 747 -9.99 -15.78 -24.09
C HIS A 747 -10.82 -16.53 -23.08
N VAL A 748 -10.64 -16.23 -21.81
CA VAL A 748 -11.38 -16.81 -20.68
C VAL A 748 -12.08 -15.70 -19.94
N ALA A 749 -13.39 -15.86 -19.69
CA ALA A 749 -14.15 -14.94 -18.86
C ALA A 749 -15.04 -15.70 -17.90
N TYR A 750 -15.35 -15.10 -16.74
CA TYR A 750 -16.29 -15.64 -15.77
C TYR A 750 -17.45 -14.66 -15.57
N ASN A 751 -18.66 -15.19 -15.57
CA ASN A 751 -19.88 -14.46 -15.28
C ASN A 751 -20.30 -14.74 -13.82
N SER A 752 -20.18 -13.74 -12.95
CA SER A 752 -20.60 -13.81 -11.54
C SER A 752 -22.11 -13.69 -11.35
N GLY A 753 -22.85 -13.24 -12.36
CA GLY A 753 -24.29 -12.99 -12.29
C GLY A 753 -25.17 -14.21 -12.53
N ASP A 754 -26.47 -14.05 -12.25
CA ASP A 754 -27.50 -15.09 -12.37
C ASP A 754 -28.10 -15.25 -13.77
N LYS A 755 -27.75 -14.33 -14.68
CA LYS A 755 -28.23 -14.31 -16.07
C LYS A 755 -27.07 -14.53 -17.02
N PRO A 756 -27.32 -15.13 -18.20
CA PRO A 756 -26.29 -15.23 -19.24
C PRO A 756 -25.74 -13.85 -19.60
N ARG A 757 -24.43 -13.75 -19.79
CA ARG A 757 -23.73 -12.52 -20.22
C ARG A 757 -22.78 -12.86 -21.37
N THR A 758 -22.68 -11.93 -22.32
CA THR A 758 -21.57 -11.97 -23.30
C THR A 758 -20.52 -10.96 -22.84
N VAL A 759 -19.30 -11.45 -22.63
CA VAL A 759 -18.13 -10.63 -22.30
C VAL A 759 -17.44 -10.24 -23.59
N THR A 760 -17.15 -8.95 -23.74
CA THR A 760 -16.48 -8.38 -24.92
C THR A 760 -15.05 -8.01 -24.55
N PHE A 761 -14.10 -8.50 -25.36
CA PHE A 761 -12.68 -8.21 -25.23
C PHE A 761 -12.26 -7.05 -26.14
N SER A 762 -11.17 -6.38 -25.79
CA SER A 762 -10.67 -5.19 -26.50
C SER A 762 -10.19 -5.46 -27.94
N ASP A 763 -9.89 -6.71 -28.27
CA ASP A 763 -9.57 -7.15 -29.63
C ASP A 763 -10.81 -7.54 -30.46
N GLY A 764 -12.02 -7.26 -29.96
CA GLY A 764 -13.29 -7.51 -30.63
C GLY A 764 -13.88 -8.92 -30.44
N VAL A 765 -13.18 -9.80 -29.71
CA VAL A 765 -13.69 -11.14 -29.41
C VAL A 765 -14.82 -11.04 -28.38
N SER A 766 -15.91 -11.75 -28.64
CA SER A 766 -17.04 -11.89 -27.74
C SER A 766 -17.15 -13.33 -27.23
N VAL A 767 -17.27 -13.48 -25.91
CA VAL A 767 -17.34 -14.78 -25.22
C VAL A 767 -18.66 -14.89 -24.47
N PRO A 768 -19.57 -15.78 -24.87
CA PRO A 768 -20.78 -16.04 -24.11
C PRO A 768 -20.45 -16.81 -22.82
N CYS A 769 -20.91 -16.30 -21.71
CA CYS A 769 -20.72 -16.89 -20.39
C CYS A 769 -22.08 -17.23 -19.77
N PRO A 770 -22.37 -18.52 -19.48
CA PRO A 770 -23.56 -18.91 -18.73
C PRO A 770 -23.58 -18.27 -17.33
N PRO A 771 -24.72 -18.27 -16.63
CA PRO A 771 -24.79 -17.78 -15.26
C PRO A 771 -23.82 -18.53 -14.35
N ARG A 772 -23.10 -17.79 -13.50
CA ARG A 772 -22.11 -18.31 -12.51
C ARG A 772 -21.12 -19.33 -13.12
N SER A 773 -20.70 -19.07 -14.35
CA SER A 773 -19.87 -20.02 -15.11
C SER A 773 -18.86 -19.31 -16.02
N TYR A 774 -17.97 -20.09 -16.56
CA TYR A 774 -16.93 -19.65 -17.48
C TYR A 774 -17.39 -19.72 -18.94
N GLY A 775 -16.93 -18.76 -19.73
CA GLY A 775 -16.88 -18.83 -21.18
C GLY A 775 -15.42 -18.90 -21.64
N VAL A 776 -15.17 -19.63 -22.71
CA VAL A 776 -13.85 -19.81 -23.33
C VAL A 776 -13.97 -19.73 -24.85
N LYS A 777 -13.04 -19.03 -25.50
CA LYS A 777 -12.98 -18.95 -26.96
C LYS A 777 -11.55 -18.89 -27.47
#